data_cf84eabc1f9cecba7fd3aa85f66aec06
#
_entry.id   cf84eabc1f9cecba7fd3aa85f66aec06
#
_cell.length_a   1.000
_cell.length_b   1.000
_cell.length_c   1.000
_cell.angle_alpha   90.00
_cell.angle_beta   90.00
_cell.angle_gamma   90.00
#
_symmetry.space_group_name_H-M   'P 1'
#
loop_
_entity.id
_entity.type
_entity.pdbx_description
1 polymer ?
#
loop_
_entity_poly.entity_id
_entity_poly.type
_entity_poly.pdbx_seq_one_letter_code
_entity_poly.pdbx_strand_id
1 'polypeptide(L)'
;MLVVVWLNYDRNDNNPTGLTMNKLSLMCLLLIFTCQSAIAVHSIGQAHWTLLEQNPQINLKSTEQTLMLDKASVQALLTTSDFVDMALPLPSGQFVTYRLKPSQVMAPALARKYPQIMTFHGAEVGQPDNLGSFDISPKGFFGMFEHGGKTVYIDPVKGTEQYRSYYFTHAMKQANPVKIKRHPPIRFPELSEALEKRPDDLMQTSQITERIVYRLAVTATGEYTAYHGGTRALALAALVTMVNRVNQVYARDVGLTFQLVANNDQLIFLDAATDPFTNSDQDIDGDTITDAIEAVISASDYDIGHLVVTEGGGVAGLGVVCTSQKAAGLTGNPVPESDAFYIDYVAHEIGHQLGAEHTFNGLVGACQGNRSGLSAFEPASGSTIMGYTGICGSQDLQKNSDPFFHLHSIEQMVEVTRQGVGNTCGSRTGLTNQSPVVNAGSDYFIPALTPFTLTGSATDPDSDTLSFSWQQFDLGASTSSPDQDAIDRGTGPLFRVFDPTSEPVRTFPRLIDILTNSTVLGETYPTTNRTLNFRLAVRDGQGHVASDAMQVTVVNSTTGFRVTQPDSSSQWDSATHSVTWDTANTQNAPVSCNRVSISLSTDGGASFPTSLANGVDNDGQQDVLITSAISTNQARVRVNCSDNIFFAINSGNFTVNFDGPAEPIIPVFQSQDPLSVNEDERLTVKKEDLTFALDLAIDSVTLMAGDNYTLDGTTVIPDEHFNGQLLVPATATKDNQSSEQFSIEITVVAVNDEPTVINDRADVAFQASQVVLSVLSNDSDVDGDTLSISSVDYQGEGTVTIASASLVYTAGSTFSGVETFSYTVSDGNGGSATGEVEVTVAAAPVEPDPEPLPEPPAQSLDNGGSGGTLFGVLWIVILCCGIRLGAKKYGR
;
A
#
# COMPACT_ATOMS: atom_id res chain seq x y z
N MET A 1 -19.58 27.97 -1.98
CA MET A 1 -19.96 29.38 -2.14
C MET A 1 -18.82 30.22 -1.54
N LEU A 2 -18.00 30.81 -2.40
CA LEU A 2 -16.80 31.56 -2.01
C LEU A 2 -17.21 32.98 -1.64
N VAL A 3 -16.88 33.45 -0.47
CA VAL A 3 -17.08 34.84 -0.04
C VAL A 3 -15.69 35.49 0.05
N VAL A 4 -15.49 36.54 -0.73
CA VAL A 4 -14.21 37.25 -0.83
C VAL A 4 -14.32 38.61 -0.14
N VAL A 5 -13.46 38.92 0.83
CA VAL A 5 -13.43 40.19 1.59
C VAL A 5 -12.11 40.91 1.36
N TRP A 6 -12.18 42.16 0.88
CA TRP A 6 -11.03 43.07 0.72
C TRP A 6 -10.98 44.07 1.84
N LEU A 7 -9.84 44.27 2.48
CA LEU A 7 -9.58 45.33 3.42
C LEU A 7 -8.57 46.31 2.75
N ASN A 8 -9.01 47.54 2.49
CA ASN A 8 -8.12 48.61 2.12
C ASN A 8 -7.40 49.16 3.35
N TYR A 9 -6.12 49.25 3.28
CA TYR A 9 -5.25 49.88 4.29
C TYR A 9 -4.87 51.26 3.80
N ASP A 10 -5.36 52.28 4.47
CA ASP A 10 -4.94 53.66 4.27
C ASP A 10 -3.79 53.99 5.22
N ARG A 11 -2.70 54.48 4.66
CA ARG A 11 -1.45 54.77 5.35
C ARG A 11 -1.39 56.26 5.68
N ASN A 12 -1.65 56.60 6.94
CA ASN A 12 -1.00 57.78 7.57
C ASN A 12 -1.26 57.74 9.09
N ASP A 13 -0.24 57.51 9.88
CA ASP A 13 0.25 58.30 10.96
C ASP A 13 1.13 57.53 11.94
N ASN A 14 2.23 58.15 12.22
CA ASN A 14 3.26 57.73 13.17
C ASN A 14 2.73 57.76 14.62
N ASN A 15 2.75 56.59 15.31
CA ASN A 15 3.25 56.52 16.70
C ASN A 15 3.33 55.10 17.23
N PRO A 16 4.39 54.70 17.92
CA PRO A 16 4.58 53.32 18.33
C PRO A 16 4.18 53.12 19.81
N THR A 17 3.09 52.39 20.08
CA THR A 17 2.91 51.67 21.35
C THR A 17 1.70 50.72 21.27
N GLY A 18 1.93 49.42 21.56
CA GLY A 18 0.93 48.54 22.09
C GLY A 18 0.04 47.75 21.08
N LEU A 19 0.54 46.63 20.61
CA LEU A 19 -0.33 45.64 19.95
C LEU A 19 -1.21 44.92 21.00
N THR A 20 -2.48 45.26 21.02
CA THR A 20 -3.51 44.39 21.56
C THR A 20 -4.23 43.71 20.39
N MET A 21 -4.11 42.40 20.28
CA MET A 21 -4.85 41.61 19.29
C MET A 21 -6.36 41.69 19.61
N ASN A 22 -7.10 42.21 18.68
CA ASN A 22 -8.54 42.40 18.83
C ASN A 22 -9.32 41.17 18.38
N LYS A 23 -10.42 40.94 19.05
CA LYS A 23 -11.37 39.78 19.03
C LYS A 23 -11.97 39.36 17.69
N LEU A 24 -11.40 39.74 16.54
CA LEU A 24 -11.92 39.39 15.21
C LEU A 24 -11.27 38.13 14.61
N SER A 25 -10.15 37.68 15.12
CA SER A 25 -9.48 36.44 14.64
C SER A 25 -10.13 35.13 15.12
N LEU A 26 -10.98 35.19 16.14
CA LEU A 26 -11.65 34.00 16.70
C LEU A 26 -12.94 33.61 15.96
N MET A 27 -13.47 34.49 15.10
CA MET A 27 -14.75 34.25 14.41
C MET A 27 -14.58 33.55 13.04
N CYS A 28 -13.36 33.43 12.50
CA CYS A 28 -13.11 32.73 11.23
C CYS A 28 -12.81 31.25 11.38
N LEU A 29 -12.54 30.73 12.60
CA LEU A 29 -12.30 29.30 12.84
C LEU A 29 -13.56 28.47 13.10
N LEU A 30 -14.72 29.10 13.26
CA LEU A 30 -15.96 28.42 13.68
C LEU A 30 -16.90 28.02 12.54
N LEU A 31 -16.51 28.11 11.29
CA LEU A 31 -17.39 27.81 10.13
C LEU A 31 -17.00 26.57 9.31
N ILE A 32 -16.08 25.72 9.81
CA ILE A 32 -15.67 24.47 9.13
C ILE A 32 -16.24 23.20 9.80
N PHE A 33 -17.03 23.31 10.84
CA PHE A 33 -17.69 22.15 11.44
C PHE A 33 -19.19 22.16 11.19
N THR A 34 -19.62 21.77 9.99
CA THR A 34 -20.97 21.25 9.80
C THR A 34 -21.00 20.18 8.72
N CYS A 35 -21.50 19.06 9.13
CA CYS A 35 -21.90 17.92 8.29
C CYS A 35 -20.81 16.89 7.97
N GLN A 36 -20.17 16.31 8.97
CA GLN A 36 -19.94 14.88 8.91
C GLN A 36 -21.25 14.20 9.29
N SER A 37 -22.13 14.01 8.27
CA SER A 37 -23.10 12.94 8.36
C SER A 37 -22.29 11.66 8.61
N ALA A 38 -22.47 11.06 9.76
CA ALA A 38 -21.97 9.72 10.01
C ALA A 38 -22.55 8.83 8.90
N ILE A 39 -21.74 8.52 7.88
CA ILE A 39 -22.12 7.55 6.85
C ILE A 39 -22.21 6.24 7.62
N ALA A 40 -23.41 5.72 7.76
CA ALA A 40 -23.60 4.41 8.38
C ALA A 40 -22.90 3.37 7.51
N VAL A 41 -21.75 2.88 7.96
CA VAL A 41 -21.03 1.80 7.30
C VAL A 41 -21.82 0.52 7.54
N HIS A 42 -22.40 -0.04 6.48
CA HIS A 42 -23.04 -1.35 6.53
C HIS A 42 -21.95 -2.43 6.55
N SER A 43 -22.17 -3.47 7.33
CA SER A 43 -21.18 -4.53 7.52
C SER A 43 -21.75 -5.88 7.08
N ILE A 44 -21.01 -6.59 6.24
CA ILE A 44 -21.24 -7.98 5.86
C ILE A 44 -20.27 -8.84 6.67
N GLY A 45 -20.76 -9.35 7.80
CA GLY A 45 -19.94 -10.14 8.72
C GLY A 45 -19.69 -11.59 8.25
N GLN A 46 -18.86 -12.29 8.98
CA GLN A 46 -18.54 -13.72 8.76
C GLN A 46 -19.78 -14.63 8.72
N ALA A 47 -20.89 -14.24 9.37
CA ALA A 47 -22.13 -14.99 9.39
C ALA A 47 -22.78 -15.22 8.00
N HIS A 48 -22.40 -14.45 6.99
CA HIS A 48 -22.85 -14.66 5.61
C HIS A 48 -22.05 -15.73 4.88
N TRP A 49 -20.94 -16.19 5.45
CA TRP A 49 -20.14 -17.27 4.95
C TRP A 49 -20.31 -18.51 5.82
N THR A 50 -20.52 -19.65 5.20
CA THR A 50 -20.56 -20.96 5.88
C THR A 50 -19.36 -21.78 5.41
N LEU A 51 -18.43 -22.06 6.32
CA LEU A 51 -17.32 -22.97 6.06
C LEU A 51 -17.91 -24.39 5.91
N LEU A 52 -17.60 -25.06 4.81
CA LEU A 52 -17.95 -26.46 4.64
C LEU A 52 -16.89 -27.28 5.38
N GLU A 53 -17.34 -28.17 6.25
CA GLU A 53 -16.49 -28.96 7.17
C GLU A 53 -15.30 -29.56 6.43
N GLN A 54 -14.12 -29.15 6.79
CA GLN A 54 -12.89 -29.91 6.53
C GLN A 54 -12.67 -30.87 7.70
N ASN A 55 -12.17 -32.10 7.34
CA ASN A 55 -11.64 -33.09 8.27
C ASN A 55 -10.90 -32.38 9.44
N PRO A 56 -11.15 -32.72 10.73
CA PRO A 56 -10.75 -31.96 11.91
C PRO A 56 -9.25 -31.87 12.21
N GLN A 57 -8.39 -32.15 11.28
CA GLN A 57 -6.98 -31.74 11.29
C GLN A 57 -6.87 -30.43 10.52
N ILE A 58 -7.10 -29.32 11.21
CA ILE A 58 -6.79 -27.97 10.73
C ILE A 58 -5.30 -27.92 10.44
N ASN A 59 -4.96 -28.17 9.19
CA ASN A 59 -3.61 -28.00 8.71
C ASN A 59 -3.46 -26.52 8.38
N LEU A 60 -2.75 -25.76 9.20
CA LEU A 60 -2.38 -24.34 8.97
C LEU A 60 -1.65 -24.10 7.62
N LYS A 61 -1.39 -25.17 6.88
CA LYS A 61 -0.89 -25.18 5.50
C LYS A 61 -2.00 -25.36 4.46
N SER A 62 -3.28 -25.21 4.81
CA SER A 62 -4.35 -25.23 3.82
C SER A 62 -4.17 -24.09 2.84
N THR A 63 -4.08 -24.40 1.58
CA THR A 63 -3.85 -23.46 0.48
C THR A 63 -5.14 -23.14 -0.25
N GLU A 64 -6.24 -23.76 0.17
CA GLU A 64 -7.58 -23.59 -0.39
C GLU A 64 -8.63 -23.87 0.69
N GLN A 65 -9.72 -23.06 0.69
CA GLN A 65 -10.87 -23.21 1.56
C GLN A 65 -12.16 -23.23 0.73
N THR A 66 -13.05 -24.18 1.00
CA THR A 66 -14.39 -24.25 0.38
C THR A 66 -15.47 -23.71 1.33
N LEU A 67 -16.37 -22.90 0.79
CA LEU A 67 -17.39 -22.19 1.55
C LEU A 67 -18.72 -22.10 0.79
N MET A 68 -19.78 -21.68 1.50
CA MET A 68 -21.03 -21.18 0.91
C MET A 68 -21.22 -19.73 1.31
N LEU A 69 -21.85 -18.95 0.43
CA LEU A 69 -22.20 -17.55 0.65
C LEU A 69 -23.71 -17.37 0.62
N ASP A 70 -24.27 -16.68 1.61
CA ASP A 70 -25.64 -16.14 1.51
C ASP A 70 -25.65 -14.96 0.52
N LYS A 71 -25.65 -15.32 -0.77
CA LYS A 71 -25.58 -14.39 -1.88
C LYS A 71 -26.72 -13.38 -1.86
N ALA A 72 -27.93 -13.80 -1.50
CA ALA A 72 -29.12 -12.93 -1.54
C ALA A 72 -29.00 -11.80 -0.52
N SER A 73 -28.64 -12.12 0.72
CA SER A 73 -28.41 -11.14 1.78
C SER A 73 -27.25 -10.21 1.47
N VAL A 74 -26.13 -10.74 0.97
CA VAL A 74 -24.96 -9.96 0.56
C VAL A 74 -25.31 -9.00 -0.57
N GLN A 75 -26.02 -9.45 -1.62
CA GLN A 75 -26.42 -8.59 -2.72
C GLN A 75 -27.35 -7.47 -2.27
N ALA A 76 -28.28 -7.74 -1.36
CA ALA A 76 -29.17 -6.72 -0.80
C ALA A 76 -28.39 -5.63 -0.02
N LEU A 77 -27.40 -6.03 0.77
CA LEU A 77 -26.57 -5.07 1.53
C LEU A 77 -25.68 -4.23 0.64
N LEU A 78 -25.10 -4.83 -0.41
CA LEU A 78 -24.25 -4.13 -1.38
C LEU A 78 -25.02 -3.09 -2.21
N THR A 79 -26.36 -3.18 -2.31
CA THR A 79 -27.19 -2.21 -3.04
C THR A 79 -27.58 -0.99 -2.21
N THR A 80 -27.42 -1.01 -0.88
CA THR A 80 -28.01 -0.01 0.01
C THR A 80 -27.04 1.05 0.51
N SER A 81 -25.75 0.91 0.25
CA SER A 81 -24.71 1.79 0.85
C SER A 81 -23.62 2.16 -0.13
N ASP A 82 -23.07 3.38 0.05
CA ASP A 82 -21.91 3.86 -0.69
C ASP A 82 -20.61 3.11 -0.30
N PHE A 83 -20.57 2.57 0.93
CA PHE A 83 -19.46 1.76 1.45
C PHE A 83 -20.01 0.57 2.24
N VAL A 84 -19.38 -0.59 2.07
CA VAL A 84 -19.72 -1.81 2.81
C VAL A 84 -18.44 -2.46 3.32
N ASP A 85 -18.35 -2.68 4.62
CA ASP A 85 -17.29 -3.47 5.22
C ASP A 85 -17.66 -4.95 5.11
N MET A 86 -16.91 -5.72 4.33
CA MET A 86 -17.18 -7.13 4.06
C MET A 86 -16.07 -8.03 4.60
N ALA A 87 -16.45 -9.02 5.40
CA ALA A 87 -15.57 -10.09 5.82
C ALA A 87 -15.33 -11.05 4.65
N LEU A 88 -14.07 -11.25 4.29
CA LEU A 88 -13.62 -12.11 3.20
C LEU A 88 -12.84 -13.30 3.76
N PRO A 89 -13.16 -14.55 3.34
CA PRO A 89 -12.46 -15.74 3.81
C PRO A 89 -11.08 -15.86 3.17
N LEU A 90 -10.08 -16.16 3.99
CA LEU A 90 -8.74 -16.55 3.56
C LEU A 90 -8.66 -18.08 3.34
N PRO A 91 -7.69 -18.55 2.56
CA PRO A 91 -7.43 -19.98 2.38
C PRO A 91 -7.12 -20.73 3.68
N SER A 92 -6.64 -19.99 4.71
CA SER A 92 -6.41 -20.53 6.06
C SER A 92 -7.68 -20.79 6.86
N GLY A 93 -8.85 -20.34 6.39
CA GLY A 93 -10.11 -20.33 7.12
C GLY A 93 -10.30 -19.11 8.04
N GLN A 94 -9.32 -18.24 8.13
CA GLN A 94 -9.45 -16.93 8.79
C GLN A 94 -10.23 -15.96 7.90
N PHE A 95 -10.63 -14.82 8.46
CA PHE A 95 -11.32 -13.78 7.74
C PHE A 95 -10.58 -12.45 7.88
N VAL A 96 -10.59 -11.70 6.81
CA VAL A 96 -10.13 -10.30 6.78
C VAL A 96 -11.30 -9.40 6.40
N THR A 97 -11.26 -8.14 6.77
CA THR A 97 -12.33 -7.19 6.45
C THR A 97 -11.85 -6.22 5.38
N TYR A 98 -12.62 -6.12 4.30
CA TYR A 98 -12.39 -5.15 3.22
C TYR A 98 -13.49 -4.12 3.21
N ARG A 99 -13.13 -2.86 3.08
CA ARG A 99 -14.08 -1.77 2.82
C ARG A 99 -14.30 -1.65 1.33
N LEU A 100 -15.48 -2.07 0.87
CA LEU A 100 -15.88 -2.08 -0.53
C LEU A 100 -16.54 -0.76 -0.91
N LYS A 101 -16.18 -0.25 -2.08
CA LYS A 101 -16.78 0.92 -2.72
C LYS A 101 -17.18 0.56 -4.14
N PRO A 102 -18.37 0.97 -4.62
CA PRO A 102 -18.78 0.71 -6.00
C PRO A 102 -17.76 1.21 -7.02
N SER A 103 -17.44 0.38 -8.00
CA SER A 103 -16.58 0.71 -9.13
C SER A 103 -17.40 0.85 -10.42
N GLN A 104 -16.82 1.48 -11.45
CA GLN A 104 -17.51 1.79 -12.68
C GLN A 104 -16.95 0.99 -13.87
N VAL A 105 -17.01 -0.33 -13.79
CA VAL A 105 -16.62 -1.21 -14.91
C VAL A 105 -17.58 -1.10 -16.09
N MET A 106 -18.86 -0.85 -15.84
CA MET A 106 -19.88 -0.60 -16.88
C MET A 106 -20.19 0.88 -16.99
N ALA A 107 -20.39 1.38 -18.22
CA ALA A 107 -20.97 2.70 -18.41
C ALA A 107 -22.33 2.81 -17.70
N PRO A 108 -22.71 3.98 -17.16
CA PRO A 108 -23.91 4.13 -16.34
C PRO A 108 -25.22 3.66 -16.99
N ALA A 109 -25.32 3.77 -18.33
CA ALA A 109 -26.49 3.30 -19.05
C ALA A 109 -26.58 1.76 -19.08
N LEU A 110 -25.44 1.09 -19.26
CA LEU A 110 -25.35 -0.38 -19.21
C LEU A 110 -25.62 -0.90 -17.80
N ALA A 111 -25.04 -0.27 -16.78
CA ALA A 111 -25.24 -0.64 -15.38
C ALA A 111 -26.73 -0.54 -14.97
N ARG A 112 -27.45 0.50 -15.40
CA ARG A 112 -28.89 0.62 -15.17
C ARG A 112 -29.71 -0.48 -15.84
N LYS A 113 -29.26 -0.99 -16.98
CA LYS A 113 -29.93 -2.07 -17.73
C LYS A 113 -29.72 -3.43 -17.06
N TYR A 114 -28.59 -3.61 -16.37
CA TYR A 114 -28.20 -4.85 -15.68
C TYR A 114 -27.87 -4.61 -14.20
N PRO A 115 -28.83 -4.14 -13.39
CA PRO A 115 -28.57 -3.73 -12.00
C PRO A 115 -28.16 -4.89 -11.08
N GLN A 116 -28.33 -6.13 -11.53
CA GLN A 116 -27.90 -7.33 -10.82
C GLN A 116 -26.40 -7.65 -10.99
N ILE A 117 -25.70 -6.92 -11.85
CA ILE A 117 -24.24 -7.01 -12.03
C ILE A 117 -23.63 -5.77 -11.37
N MET A 118 -22.93 -5.96 -10.27
CA MET A 118 -22.32 -4.89 -9.50
C MET A 118 -20.84 -5.16 -9.30
N THR A 119 -20.05 -4.12 -9.40
CA THR A 119 -18.60 -4.19 -9.23
C THR A 119 -18.14 -3.26 -8.13
N PHE A 120 -17.06 -3.64 -7.45
CA PHE A 120 -16.50 -2.92 -6.32
C PHE A 120 -14.98 -2.96 -6.39
N HIS A 121 -14.36 -1.92 -5.90
CA HIS A 121 -12.98 -1.94 -5.44
C HIS A 121 -12.96 -1.74 -3.92
N GLY A 122 -11.93 -2.19 -3.25
CA GLY A 122 -11.84 -2.04 -1.81
C GLY A 122 -10.42 -2.14 -1.31
N ALA A 123 -10.26 -1.76 -0.05
CA ALA A 123 -9.02 -1.92 0.68
C ALA A 123 -9.27 -2.66 2.00
N GLU A 124 -8.27 -3.38 2.48
CA GLU A 124 -8.33 -4.07 3.77
C GLU A 124 -8.42 -3.05 4.91
N VAL A 125 -9.33 -3.26 5.85
CA VAL A 125 -9.48 -2.38 7.01
C VAL A 125 -8.27 -2.54 7.93
N GLY A 126 -7.55 -1.44 8.17
CA GLY A 126 -6.29 -1.44 8.92
C GLY A 126 -5.03 -1.71 8.08
N GLN A 127 -5.21 -2.04 6.78
CA GLN A 127 -4.14 -2.21 5.79
C GLN A 127 -4.62 -1.63 4.45
N PRO A 128 -4.71 -0.30 4.32
CA PRO A 128 -5.37 0.35 3.17
C PRO A 128 -4.73 0.07 1.82
N ASP A 129 -3.51 -0.42 1.82
CA ASP A 129 -2.72 -0.71 0.62
C ASP A 129 -2.95 -2.13 0.09
N ASN A 130 -3.54 -3.00 0.90
CA ASN A 130 -4.04 -4.29 0.43
C ASN A 130 -5.32 -4.05 -0.36
N LEU A 131 -5.17 -3.88 -1.67
CA LEU A 131 -6.28 -3.57 -2.57
C LEU A 131 -6.98 -4.83 -3.07
N GLY A 132 -8.23 -4.66 -3.51
CA GLY A 132 -8.98 -5.73 -4.11
C GLY A 132 -10.08 -5.25 -5.06
N SER A 133 -10.39 -6.10 -6.04
CA SER A 133 -11.54 -5.96 -6.92
C SER A 133 -12.54 -7.07 -6.68
N PHE A 134 -13.81 -6.71 -6.66
CA PHE A 134 -14.90 -7.61 -6.34
C PHE A 134 -16.07 -7.37 -7.28
N ASP A 135 -16.80 -8.42 -7.58
CA ASP A 135 -18.07 -8.30 -8.28
C ASP A 135 -19.09 -9.33 -7.80
N ILE A 136 -20.35 -8.98 -7.92
CA ILE A 136 -21.46 -9.88 -7.68
C ILE A 136 -22.42 -9.81 -8.85
N SER A 137 -22.84 -10.98 -9.31
CA SER A 137 -23.66 -11.12 -10.51
C SER A 137 -24.56 -12.37 -10.40
N PRO A 138 -25.40 -12.67 -11.37
CA PRO A 138 -26.10 -13.95 -11.44
C PRO A 138 -25.15 -15.16 -11.39
N LYS A 139 -23.91 -15.00 -11.86
CA LYS A 139 -22.88 -16.07 -11.83
C LYS A 139 -22.30 -16.34 -10.43
N GLY A 140 -22.38 -15.40 -9.50
CA GLY A 140 -21.84 -15.51 -8.15
C GLY A 140 -21.15 -14.24 -7.68
N PHE A 141 -20.43 -14.37 -6.57
CA PHE A 141 -19.49 -13.38 -6.05
C PHE A 141 -18.08 -13.76 -6.48
N PHE A 142 -17.31 -12.80 -6.97
CA PHE A 142 -15.92 -12.97 -7.37
C PHE A 142 -15.07 -11.96 -6.61
N GLY A 143 -13.89 -12.36 -6.18
CA GLY A 143 -12.94 -11.49 -5.52
C GLY A 143 -11.50 -11.81 -5.92
N MET A 144 -10.70 -10.77 -6.09
CA MET A 144 -9.25 -10.79 -6.21
C MET A 144 -8.72 -9.71 -5.29
N PHE A 145 -7.93 -10.07 -4.28
CA PHE A 145 -7.44 -9.12 -3.28
C PHE A 145 -6.10 -9.53 -2.69
N GLU A 146 -5.40 -8.58 -2.11
CA GLU A 146 -4.09 -8.76 -1.53
C GLU A 146 -4.20 -8.93 -0.01
N HIS A 147 -3.47 -9.88 0.57
CA HIS A 147 -3.34 -10.05 2.02
C HIS A 147 -1.99 -10.66 2.38
N GLY A 148 -1.23 -10.00 3.27
CA GLY A 148 0.08 -10.47 3.71
C GLY A 148 1.07 -10.69 2.56
N GLY A 149 1.07 -9.81 1.56
CA GLY A 149 1.93 -9.89 0.37
C GLY A 149 1.57 -11.03 -0.59
N LYS A 150 0.33 -11.54 -0.53
CA LYS A 150 -0.16 -12.61 -1.41
C LYS A 150 -1.49 -12.23 -2.02
N THR A 151 -1.67 -12.56 -3.30
CA THR A 151 -2.97 -12.44 -3.96
C THR A 151 -3.87 -13.62 -3.59
N VAL A 152 -5.08 -13.30 -3.10
CA VAL A 152 -6.14 -14.24 -2.72
C VAL A 152 -7.28 -14.12 -3.71
N TYR A 153 -7.84 -15.24 -4.09
CA TYR A 153 -9.01 -15.33 -4.96
C TYR A 153 -10.21 -15.93 -4.25
N ILE A 154 -11.39 -15.44 -4.57
CA ILE A 154 -12.67 -16.06 -4.23
C ILE A 154 -13.46 -16.23 -5.51
N ASP A 155 -13.75 -17.48 -5.87
CA ASP A 155 -14.51 -17.83 -7.06
C ASP A 155 -15.63 -18.83 -6.76
N PRO A 156 -16.80 -18.72 -7.44
CA PRO A 156 -17.84 -19.74 -7.38
C PRO A 156 -17.36 -21.03 -8.04
N VAL A 157 -17.72 -22.16 -7.47
CA VAL A 157 -17.47 -23.49 -8.04
C VAL A 157 -18.56 -23.82 -9.05
N LYS A 158 -18.20 -23.95 -10.34
CA LYS A 158 -19.13 -24.18 -11.45
C LYS A 158 -20.11 -25.32 -11.19
N GLY A 159 -21.40 -25.06 -11.37
CA GLY A 159 -22.47 -26.07 -11.18
C GLY A 159 -22.83 -26.34 -9.73
N THR A 160 -22.34 -25.58 -8.79
CA THR A 160 -22.66 -25.67 -7.35
C THR A 160 -22.99 -24.28 -6.77
N GLU A 161 -23.40 -24.24 -5.50
CA GLU A 161 -23.52 -22.99 -4.74
C GLU A 161 -22.31 -22.72 -3.85
N GLN A 162 -21.23 -23.46 -4.07
CA GLN A 162 -20.00 -23.36 -3.29
C GLN A 162 -19.05 -22.33 -3.88
N TYR A 163 -18.17 -21.83 -3.02
CA TYR A 163 -17.08 -20.91 -3.35
C TYR A 163 -15.76 -21.49 -2.90
N ARG A 164 -14.68 -21.13 -3.58
CA ARG A 164 -13.32 -21.43 -3.16
C ARG A 164 -12.60 -20.11 -2.83
N SER A 165 -11.95 -20.09 -1.67
CA SER A 165 -10.92 -19.09 -1.36
C SER A 165 -9.55 -19.77 -1.48
N TYR A 166 -8.63 -19.21 -2.27
CA TYR A 166 -7.35 -19.84 -2.56
C TYR A 166 -6.27 -18.81 -2.89
N TYR A 167 -4.99 -19.18 -2.66
CA TYR A 167 -3.87 -18.35 -3.09
C TYR A 167 -3.55 -18.60 -4.57
N PHE A 168 -3.20 -17.55 -5.29
CA PHE A 168 -2.77 -17.58 -6.69
C PHE A 168 -1.78 -18.72 -6.98
N THR A 169 -0.71 -18.81 -6.20
CA THR A 169 0.37 -19.79 -6.39
C THR A 169 -0.06 -21.27 -6.35
N HIS A 170 -1.24 -21.57 -5.80
CA HIS A 170 -1.74 -22.95 -5.65
C HIS A 170 -2.70 -23.37 -6.75
N ALA A 171 -3.66 -22.52 -7.09
CA ALA A 171 -4.64 -22.82 -8.13
C ALA A 171 -3.97 -22.98 -9.49
N MET A 172 -3.00 -22.13 -9.77
CA MET A 172 -2.26 -22.12 -11.02
C MET A 172 -1.34 -23.35 -11.19
N LYS A 173 -0.90 -23.99 -10.10
CA LYS A 173 -0.15 -25.24 -10.15
C LYS A 173 -1.02 -26.44 -10.52
N GLN A 174 -2.33 -26.39 -10.26
CA GLN A 174 -3.26 -27.51 -10.50
C GLN A 174 -4.00 -27.40 -11.83
N ALA A 175 -4.22 -26.17 -12.34
CA ALA A 175 -4.78 -26.00 -13.67
C ALA A 175 -3.83 -26.61 -14.71
N ASN A 176 -4.34 -27.57 -15.50
CA ASN A 176 -3.71 -27.93 -16.77
C ASN A 176 -4.14 -26.86 -17.78
N PRO A 177 -3.34 -25.82 -18.04
CA PRO A 177 -3.73 -24.86 -19.04
C PRO A 177 -3.85 -25.60 -20.39
N VAL A 178 -4.96 -25.40 -21.06
CA VAL A 178 -5.04 -25.77 -22.45
C VAL A 178 -3.99 -24.93 -23.17
N LYS A 179 -2.92 -25.57 -23.63
CA LYS A 179 -1.79 -24.89 -24.29
C LYS A 179 -2.26 -24.36 -25.64
N ILE A 180 -2.49 -23.07 -25.72
CA ILE A 180 -2.93 -22.38 -26.92
C ILE A 180 -1.79 -21.51 -27.43
N LYS A 181 -1.57 -21.51 -28.73
CA LYS A 181 -0.59 -20.62 -29.36
C LYS A 181 -1.01 -19.16 -29.20
N ARG A 182 -0.05 -18.31 -28.84
CA ARG A 182 -0.16 -16.87 -28.98
C ARG A 182 0.64 -16.45 -30.21
N HIS A 183 0.29 -15.30 -30.78
CA HIS A 183 0.92 -14.73 -31.93
C HIS A 183 1.75 -13.49 -31.54
N PRO A 184 2.78 -13.11 -32.38
CA PRO A 184 3.44 -11.82 -32.15
C PRO A 184 2.43 -10.69 -32.38
N PRO A 185 2.60 -9.54 -31.68
CA PRO A 185 1.73 -8.41 -31.93
C PRO A 185 1.82 -7.93 -33.37
N ILE A 186 0.69 -7.51 -33.90
CA ILE A 186 0.60 -6.95 -35.27
C ILE A 186 1.17 -5.53 -35.23
N ARG A 187 2.15 -5.26 -36.07
CA ARG A 187 2.77 -3.94 -36.23
C ARG A 187 2.18 -3.22 -37.39
N PHE A 188 1.62 -2.05 -37.16
CA PHE A 188 1.15 -1.15 -38.21
C PHE A 188 2.27 -0.17 -38.55
N PRO A 189 2.69 -0.08 -39.85
CA PRO A 189 3.85 0.75 -40.24
C PRO A 189 3.75 2.21 -39.82
N GLU A 190 2.54 2.78 -39.81
CA GLU A 190 2.26 4.15 -39.38
C GLU A 190 2.44 4.40 -37.88
N LEU A 191 2.47 3.35 -37.08
CA LEU A 191 2.66 3.44 -35.61
C LEU A 191 4.07 3.02 -35.18
N SER A 192 4.83 2.33 -36.04
CA SER A 192 6.08 1.67 -35.65
C SER A 192 7.19 2.65 -35.25
N GLU A 193 7.29 3.81 -35.86
CA GLU A 193 8.33 4.80 -35.55
C GLU A 193 8.20 5.37 -34.12
N ALA A 194 6.96 5.49 -33.62
CA ALA A 194 6.70 5.98 -32.27
C ALA A 194 6.97 4.92 -31.21
N LEU A 195 7.02 3.64 -31.58
CA LEU A 195 7.14 2.51 -30.65
C LEU A 195 8.59 1.96 -30.53
N GLU A 196 9.50 2.36 -31.44
CA GLU A 196 10.90 1.89 -31.46
C GLU A 196 11.84 2.71 -30.54
N LYS A 197 11.34 3.21 -29.40
CA LYS A 197 12.21 3.88 -28.42
C LYS A 197 13.08 2.88 -27.68
N ARG A 198 14.33 3.29 -27.43
CA ARG A 198 15.25 2.50 -26.58
C ARG A 198 14.80 2.55 -25.14
N PRO A 199 15.07 1.51 -24.34
CA PRO A 199 14.75 1.48 -22.91
C PRO A 199 15.27 2.69 -22.13
N ASP A 200 16.46 3.20 -22.47
CA ASP A 200 17.07 4.37 -21.83
C ASP A 200 16.30 5.67 -22.13
N ASP A 201 15.65 5.77 -23.31
CA ASP A 201 14.85 6.93 -23.68
C ASP A 201 13.49 6.94 -22.94
N LEU A 202 13.00 5.78 -22.52
CA LEU A 202 11.74 5.62 -21.80
C LEU A 202 11.87 6.00 -20.31
N MET A 203 13.05 5.85 -19.71
CA MET A 203 13.29 6.16 -18.29
C MET A 203 12.96 7.61 -17.89
N GLN A 204 13.08 8.57 -18.80
CA GLN A 204 12.88 10.00 -18.52
C GLN A 204 11.42 10.46 -18.60
N THR A 205 10.50 9.63 -19.08
CA THR A 205 9.13 10.05 -19.45
C THR A 205 8.03 9.37 -18.62
N SER A 206 8.34 8.47 -17.71
CA SER A 206 7.38 7.53 -17.12
C SER A 206 6.65 8.01 -15.88
N GLN A 207 6.47 9.31 -15.66
CA GLN A 207 5.66 9.78 -14.53
C GLN A 207 4.16 9.63 -14.81
N ILE A 208 3.49 8.85 -13.97
CA ILE A 208 2.04 8.73 -13.97
C ILE A 208 1.48 9.90 -13.16
N THR A 209 0.88 10.90 -13.81
CA THR A 209 0.34 12.11 -13.16
C THR A 209 -1.19 12.18 -13.20
N GLU A 210 -1.81 11.24 -13.91
CA GLU A 210 -3.25 11.19 -14.09
C GLU A 210 -3.75 9.75 -14.18
N ARG A 211 -4.97 9.53 -13.73
CA ARG A 211 -5.71 8.30 -13.98
C ARG A 211 -6.46 8.41 -15.31
N ILE A 212 -6.33 7.37 -16.12
CA ILE A 212 -6.99 7.30 -17.43
C ILE A 212 -8.10 6.25 -17.36
N VAL A 213 -9.26 6.57 -17.94
CA VAL A 213 -10.34 5.61 -18.16
C VAL A 213 -10.59 5.51 -19.65
N TYR A 214 -10.28 4.37 -20.25
CA TYR A 214 -10.61 4.09 -21.65
C TYR A 214 -11.96 3.40 -21.79
N ARG A 215 -12.74 3.82 -22.77
CA ARG A 215 -14.02 3.19 -23.13
C ARG A 215 -13.71 1.93 -23.95
N LEU A 216 -14.01 0.77 -23.35
CA LEU A 216 -13.72 -0.54 -23.92
C LEU A 216 -14.98 -1.13 -24.54
N ALA A 217 -14.92 -1.47 -25.83
CA ALA A 217 -15.94 -2.23 -26.53
C ALA A 217 -15.49 -3.70 -26.64
N VAL A 218 -16.13 -4.59 -25.87
CA VAL A 218 -15.85 -6.02 -25.95
C VAL A 218 -16.94 -6.71 -26.74
N THR A 219 -16.57 -7.31 -27.88
CA THR A 219 -17.46 -8.19 -28.64
C THR A 219 -17.18 -9.65 -28.27
N ALA A 220 -18.22 -10.48 -28.25
CA ALA A 220 -18.15 -11.88 -27.85
C ALA A 220 -18.89 -12.77 -28.84
N THR A 221 -18.25 -13.87 -29.26
CA THR A 221 -18.86 -14.85 -30.19
C THR A 221 -20.04 -15.60 -29.56
N GLY A 222 -20.85 -16.24 -30.39
CA GLY A 222 -21.95 -17.10 -29.93
C GLY A 222 -21.44 -18.26 -29.10
N GLU A 223 -20.27 -18.81 -29.40
CA GLU A 223 -19.63 -19.89 -28.65
C GLU A 223 -19.21 -19.40 -27.24
N TYR A 224 -18.61 -18.20 -27.15
CA TYR A 224 -18.29 -17.61 -25.85
C TYR A 224 -19.55 -17.42 -25.00
N THR A 225 -20.61 -16.92 -25.64
CA THR A 225 -21.90 -16.72 -24.97
C THR A 225 -22.51 -18.06 -24.51
N ALA A 226 -22.46 -19.09 -25.35
CA ALA A 226 -22.92 -20.44 -25.01
C ALA A 226 -22.14 -21.03 -23.84
N TYR A 227 -20.82 -20.88 -23.82
CA TYR A 227 -19.98 -21.33 -22.70
C TYR A 227 -20.40 -20.70 -21.38
N HIS A 228 -20.75 -19.42 -21.40
CA HIS A 228 -21.17 -18.65 -20.21
C HIS A 228 -22.68 -18.76 -19.88
N GLY A 229 -23.43 -19.67 -20.49
CA GLY A 229 -24.82 -19.97 -20.14
C GLY A 229 -25.86 -19.49 -21.16
N GLY A 230 -25.45 -19.10 -22.37
CA GLY A 230 -26.28 -18.87 -23.52
C GLY A 230 -27.17 -17.61 -23.51
N THR A 231 -26.95 -16.71 -22.58
CA THR A 231 -27.73 -15.46 -22.48
C THR A 231 -26.82 -14.24 -22.42
N ARG A 232 -27.28 -13.10 -23.00
CA ARG A 232 -26.56 -11.82 -22.91
C ARG A 232 -26.18 -11.43 -21.48
N ALA A 233 -27.11 -11.59 -20.55
CA ALA A 233 -26.87 -11.21 -19.15
C ALA A 233 -25.76 -12.03 -18.49
N LEU A 234 -25.69 -13.34 -18.75
CA LEU A 234 -24.64 -14.22 -18.20
C LEU A 234 -23.28 -14.02 -18.90
N ALA A 235 -23.29 -13.82 -20.19
CA ALA A 235 -22.06 -13.48 -20.93
C ALA A 235 -21.53 -12.08 -20.53
N LEU A 236 -22.43 -11.09 -20.40
CA LEU A 236 -22.05 -9.76 -19.90
C LEU A 236 -21.50 -9.83 -18.46
N ALA A 237 -22.08 -10.65 -17.58
CA ALA A 237 -21.55 -10.86 -16.25
C ALA A 237 -20.11 -11.41 -16.27
N ALA A 238 -19.81 -12.34 -17.18
CA ALA A 238 -18.46 -12.86 -17.36
C ALA A 238 -17.48 -11.80 -17.89
N LEU A 239 -17.91 -10.98 -18.86
CA LEU A 239 -17.11 -9.85 -19.34
C LEU A 239 -16.84 -8.82 -18.25
N VAL A 240 -17.83 -8.55 -17.40
CA VAL A 240 -17.66 -7.60 -16.28
C VAL A 240 -16.66 -8.13 -15.25
N THR A 241 -16.73 -9.41 -14.87
CA THR A 241 -15.74 -10.05 -13.99
C THR A 241 -14.34 -9.98 -14.59
N MET A 242 -14.21 -10.31 -15.87
CA MET A 242 -12.95 -10.24 -16.62
C MET A 242 -12.34 -8.82 -16.57
N VAL A 243 -13.12 -7.81 -16.98
CA VAL A 243 -12.64 -6.41 -17.02
C VAL A 243 -12.36 -5.89 -15.61
N ASN A 244 -13.14 -6.29 -14.60
CA ASN A 244 -12.91 -5.89 -13.22
C ASN A 244 -11.54 -6.37 -12.69
N ARG A 245 -11.15 -7.61 -13.00
CA ARG A 245 -9.84 -8.18 -12.64
C ARG A 245 -8.68 -7.59 -13.44
N VAL A 246 -8.88 -7.41 -14.75
CA VAL A 246 -7.91 -6.72 -15.61
C VAL A 246 -7.68 -5.29 -15.10
N ASN A 247 -8.74 -4.58 -14.71
CA ASN A 247 -8.66 -3.23 -14.14
C ASN A 247 -7.83 -3.16 -12.86
N GLN A 248 -7.84 -4.18 -12.01
CA GLN A 248 -7.01 -4.17 -10.79
C GLN A 248 -5.53 -4.08 -11.12
N VAL A 249 -5.07 -4.87 -12.09
CA VAL A 249 -3.67 -4.88 -12.51
C VAL A 249 -3.28 -3.57 -13.20
N TYR A 250 -4.09 -3.12 -14.15
CA TYR A 250 -3.82 -1.90 -14.90
C TYR A 250 -3.91 -0.63 -14.05
N ALA A 251 -4.86 -0.59 -13.10
CA ALA A 251 -4.97 0.54 -12.17
C ALA A 251 -3.74 0.66 -11.28
N ARG A 252 -3.22 -0.47 -10.78
CA ARG A 252 -2.04 -0.54 -9.89
C ARG A 252 -0.74 -0.25 -10.64
N ASP A 253 -0.54 -0.88 -11.82
CA ASP A 253 0.76 -0.85 -12.51
C ASP A 253 0.88 0.30 -13.52
N VAL A 254 -0.22 0.76 -14.12
CA VAL A 254 -0.20 1.73 -15.24
C VAL A 254 -1.05 2.98 -14.95
N GLY A 255 -1.80 3.01 -13.85
CA GLY A 255 -2.68 4.13 -13.50
C GLY A 255 -3.84 4.31 -14.48
N LEU A 256 -4.34 3.24 -15.09
CA LEU A 256 -5.48 3.30 -16.01
C LEU A 256 -6.50 2.19 -15.75
N THR A 257 -7.73 2.40 -16.23
CA THR A 257 -8.81 1.42 -16.15
C THR A 257 -9.64 1.43 -17.43
N PHE A 258 -10.41 0.36 -17.61
CA PHE A 258 -11.33 0.21 -18.74
C PHE A 258 -12.78 0.26 -18.24
N GLN A 259 -13.63 0.94 -19.01
CA GLN A 259 -15.08 0.98 -18.79
C GLN A 259 -15.81 0.43 -20.01
N LEU A 260 -16.60 -0.62 -19.84
CA LEU A 260 -17.43 -1.18 -20.90
C LEU A 260 -18.42 -0.12 -21.40
N VAL A 261 -18.49 0.05 -22.71
CA VAL A 261 -19.36 1.04 -23.39
C VAL A 261 -20.84 0.82 -23.09
N ALA A 262 -21.66 1.86 -23.26
CA ALA A 262 -23.08 1.86 -22.89
C ALA A 262 -23.92 0.75 -23.55
N ASN A 263 -23.58 0.38 -24.79
CA ASN A 263 -24.29 -0.63 -25.57
C ASN A 263 -23.48 -1.93 -25.72
N ASN A 264 -22.53 -2.20 -24.81
CA ASN A 264 -21.68 -3.39 -24.91
C ASN A 264 -22.47 -4.72 -24.93
N ASP A 265 -23.66 -4.75 -24.31
CA ASP A 265 -24.52 -5.91 -24.35
C ASP A 265 -25.04 -6.26 -25.76
N GLN A 266 -25.07 -5.29 -26.68
CA GLN A 266 -25.45 -5.52 -28.07
C GLN A 266 -24.31 -6.13 -28.91
N LEU A 267 -23.07 -6.05 -28.43
CA LEU A 267 -21.89 -6.66 -29.04
C LEU A 267 -21.70 -8.14 -28.65
N ILE A 268 -22.62 -8.67 -27.82
CA ILE A 268 -22.62 -10.08 -27.40
C ILE A 268 -23.54 -10.87 -28.32
N PHE A 269 -22.93 -11.69 -29.17
CA PHE A 269 -23.64 -12.56 -30.08
C PHE A 269 -24.18 -13.79 -29.33
N LEU A 270 -25.38 -14.26 -29.70
CA LEU A 270 -26.07 -15.36 -29.01
C LEU A 270 -25.98 -16.68 -29.79
N ASP A 271 -25.73 -16.62 -31.08
CA ASP A 271 -25.80 -17.74 -31.98
C ASP A 271 -24.54 -17.77 -32.88
N ALA A 272 -23.71 -18.76 -32.63
CA ALA A 272 -22.48 -19.05 -33.38
C ALA A 272 -22.69 -19.26 -34.89
N ALA A 273 -23.91 -19.61 -35.31
CA ALA A 273 -24.20 -19.80 -36.73
C ALA A 273 -24.48 -18.48 -37.49
N THR A 274 -24.72 -17.40 -36.78
CA THR A 274 -25.14 -16.12 -37.35
C THR A 274 -24.25 -14.93 -36.96
N ASP A 275 -23.30 -15.14 -36.01
CA ASP A 275 -22.31 -14.10 -35.73
C ASP A 275 -21.31 -13.95 -36.88
N PRO A 276 -20.61 -12.82 -36.99
CA PRO A 276 -19.69 -12.57 -38.11
C PRO A 276 -18.32 -13.23 -37.96
N PHE A 277 -18.07 -13.99 -36.87
CA PHE A 277 -16.77 -14.48 -36.49
C PHE A 277 -16.56 -15.97 -36.82
N THR A 278 -15.31 -16.37 -36.98
CA THR A 278 -14.89 -17.78 -37.15
C THR A 278 -14.58 -18.46 -35.81
N ASN A 279 -14.71 -17.73 -34.70
CA ASN A 279 -14.35 -18.14 -33.33
C ASN A 279 -12.86 -18.54 -33.22
N SER A 280 -11.97 -17.90 -33.94
CA SER A 280 -10.53 -18.20 -33.96
C SER A 280 -9.68 -16.93 -34.11
N ASP A 281 -8.34 -17.08 -33.94
CA ASP A 281 -7.37 -16.01 -34.14
C ASP A 281 -7.31 -15.43 -35.56
N GLN A 282 -7.94 -16.11 -36.54
CA GLN A 282 -8.10 -15.56 -37.90
C GLN A 282 -9.06 -14.36 -37.97
N ASP A 283 -9.92 -14.18 -36.96
CA ASP A 283 -10.85 -13.04 -36.90
C ASP A 283 -10.14 -11.68 -36.68
N ILE A 284 -8.85 -11.68 -36.40
CA ILE A 284 -8.04 -10.46 -36.28
C ILE A 284 -7.68 -9.90 -37.69
N ASP A 285 -7.71 -10.73 -38.71
CA ASP A 285 -7.35 -10.34 -40.08
C ASP A 285 -8.52 -9.58 -40.74
N GLY A 286 -8.31 -8.30 -40.98
CA GLY A 286 -9.26 -7.41 -41.60
C GLY A 286 -10.09 -6.58 -40.63
N ASP A 287 -11.15 -5.97 -41.13
CA ASP A 287 -11.99 -5.04 -40.37
C ASP A 287 -13.14 -5.71 -39.63
N THR A 288 -13.16 -7.06 -39.54
CA THR A 288 -14.31 -7.84 -39.02
C THR A 288 -14.71 -7.40 -37.60
N ILE A 289 -13.72 -7.21 -36.69
CA ILE A 289 -13.99 -6.78 -35.30
C ILE A 289 -14.48 -5.34 -35.32
N THR A 290 -13.83 -4.47 -36.09
CA THR A 290 -14.21 -3.05 -36.23
C THR A 290 -15.63 -2.95 -36.80
N ASP A 291 -15.93 -3.66 -37.90
CA ASP A 291 -17.26 -3.65 -38.55
C ASP A 291 -18.35 -4.15 -37.59
N ALA A 292 -18.08 -5.23 -36.81
CA ALA A 292 -19.04 -5.76 -35.84
C ALA A 292 -19.32 -4.77 -34.71
N ILE A 293 -18.31 -4.06 -34.22
CA ILE A 293 -18.45 -3.03 -33.17
C ILE A 293 -19.18 -1.80 -33.76
N GLU A 294 -18.76 -1.31 -34.95
CA GLU A 294 -19.27 -0.07 -35.53
C GLU A 294 -20.64 -0.23 -36.19
N ALA A 295 -21.09 -1.47 -36.40
CA ALA A 295 -22.51 -1.75 -36.72
C ALA A 295 -23.47 -1.42 -35.58
N VAL A 296 -22.96 -1.34 -34.33
CA VAL A 296 -23.75 -1.15 -33.09
C VAL A 296 -23.49 0.21 -32.45
N ILE A 297 -22.22 0.65 -32.42
CA ILE A 297 -21.78 1.90 -31.79
C ILE A 297 -20.92 2.70 -32.74
N SER A 298 -20.88 4.01 -32.56
CA SER A 298 -20.03 4.88 -33.38
C SER A 298 -18.54 4.70 -33.06
N ALA A 299 -17.66 4.84 -34.05
CA ALA A 299 -16.21 4.88 -33.86
C ALA A 299 -15.77 5.91 -32.80
N SER A 300 -16.51 6.98 -32.58
CA SER A 300 -16.22 7.98 -31.54
C SER A 300 -16.60 7.55 -30.13
N ASP A 301 -17.37 6.46 -29.95
CA ASP A 301 -17.94 6.07 -28.68
C ASP A 301 -17.13 5.01 -27.93
N TYR A 302 -16.02 4.53 -28.54
CA TYR A 302 -15.06 3.65 -27.88
C TYR A 302 -13.62 4.05 -28.19
N ASP A 303 -12.72 3.70 -27.28
CA ASP A 303 -11.30 4.04 -27.33
C ASP A 303 -10.42 2.84 -27.66
N ILE A 304 -10.91 1.64 -27.32
CA ILE A 304 -10.28 0.35 -27.56
C ILE A 304 -11.37 -0.70 -27.79
N GLY A 305 -11.21 -1.57 -28.79
CA GLY A 305 -12.09 -2.70 -29.07
C GLY A 305 -11.37 -4.02 -28.86
N HIS A 306 -12.11 -5.06 -28.46
CA HIS A 306 -11.53 -6.37 -28.20
C HIS A 306 -12.56 -7.47 -28.44
N LEU A 307 -12.14 -8.57 -29.09
CA LEU A 307 -12.97 -9.74 -29.32
C LEU A 307 -12.58 -10.87 -28.37
N VAL A 308 -13.56 -11.53 -27.76
CA VAL A 308 -13.35 -12.76 -27.00
C VAL A 308 -14.00 -13.95 -27.67
N VAL A 309 -13.20 -15.03 -27.81
CA VAL A 309 -13.56 -16.26 -28.52
C VAL A 309 -13.26 -17.50 -27.65
N THR A 310 -13.71 -18.69 -28.09
CA THR A 310 -13.42 -19.96 -27.38
C THR A 310 -12.34 -20.80 -28.03
N GLU A 311 -11.86 -20.42 -29.19
CA GLU A 311 -10.74 -21.07 -29.87
C GLU A 311 -9.62 -20.04 -30.17
N GLY A 312 -8.50 -20.51 -30.70
CA GLY A 312 -7.34 -19.62 -30.91
C GLY A 312 -6.54 -19.41 -29.63
N GLY A 313 -5.84 -18.32 -29.51
CA GLY A 313 -5.01 -17.95 -28.37
C GLY A 313 -5.15 -16.48 -28.05
N GLY A 314 -4.20 -15.69 -28.54
CA GLY A 314 -4.23 -14.24 -28.41
C GLY A 314 -3.46 -13.61 -29.55
N VAL A 315 -3.95 -12.47 -30.01
CA VAL A 315 -3.26 -11.62 -30.99
C VAL A 315 -3.82 -10.22 -30.91
N ALA A 316 -2.94 -9.23 -30.92
CA ALA A 316 -3.36 -7.84 -30.89
C ALA A 316 -2.45 -6.93 -31.72
N GLY A 317 -2.98 -5.79 -32.14
CA GLY A 317 -2.23 -4.69 -32.73
C GLY A 317 -1.39 -3.98 -31.65
N LEU A 318 -0.15 -3.66 -31.99
CA LEU A 318 0.77 -2.99 -31.04
C LEU A 318 0.51 -1.48 -31.02
N GLY A 319 0.15 -0.93 -29.86
CA GLY A 319 -0.02 0.51 -29.64
C GLY A 319 -1.21 1.11 -30.40
N VAL A 320 -2.28 0.36 -30.59
CA VAL A 320 -3.42 0.74 -31.45
C VAL A 320 -4.51 1.55 -30.74
N VAL A 321 -4.45 1.67 -29.43
CA VAL A 321 -5.44 2.45 -28.64
C VAL A 321 -5.64 3.86 -29.23
N CYS A 322 -6.88 4.34 -29.33
CA CYS A 322 -7.26 5.64 -29.89
C CYS A 322 -7.01 5.83 -31.42
N THR A 323 -6.48 4.85 -32.10
CA THR A 323 -6.23 4.93 -33.58
C THR A 323 -7.40 4.37 -34.38
N SER A 324 -7.29 4.38 -35.71
CA SER A 324 -8.23 3.68 -36.59
C SER A 324 -8.19 2.15 -36.40
N GLN A 325 -7.10 1.61 -35.90
CA GLN A 325 -6.88 0.17 -35.64
C GLN A 325 -7.20 -0.24 -34.20
N LYS A 326 -7.85 0.61 -33.41
CA LYS A 326 -8.12 0.42 -31.98
C LYS A 326 -8.93 -0.84 -31.62
N ALA A 327 -9.60 -1.45 -32.58
CA ALA A 327 -10.32 -2.72 -32.40
C ALA A 327 -9.48 -3.97 -32.80
N ALA A 328 -8.21 -3.80 -33.18
CA ALA A 328 -7.31 -4.90 -33.46
C ALA A 328 -6.84 -5.58 -32.17
N GLY A 329 -7.70 -6.39 -31.57
CA GLY A 329 -7.40 -7.17 -30.38
C GLY A 329 -8.37 -8.34 -30.22
N LEU A 330 -7.82 -9.54 -30.00
CA LEU A 330 -8.57 -10.78 -29.84
C LEU A 330 -7.93 -11.64 -28.77
N THR A 331 -8.77 -12.23 -27.90
CA THR A 331 -8.35 -13.26 -26.95
C THR A 331 -9.28 -14.48 -27.00
N GLY A 332 -8.68 -15.66 -27.16
CA GLY A 332 -9.39 -16.94 -27.22
C GLY A 332 -8.86 -17.98 -26.27
N ASN A 333 -9.75 -18.78 -25.68
CA ASN A 333 -9.42 -19.94 -24.86
C ASN A 333 -10.62 -20.87 -24.78
N PRO A 334 -10.46 -22.22 -24.91
CA PRO A 334 -11.55 -23.17 -24.71
C PRO A 334 -12.20 -23.12 -23.31
N VAL A 335 -11.49 -22.57 -22.34
CA VAL A 335 -11.96 -22.31 -20.98
C VAL A 335 -11.80 -20.84 -20.69
N PRO A 336 -12.67 -19.95 -21.26
CA PRO A 336 -12.51 -18.50 -21.17
C PRO A 336 -13.00 -17.94 -19.83
N GLU A 337 -12.48 -18.49 -18.75
CA GLU A 337 -12.79 -18.08 -17.37
C GLU A 337 -11.55 -18.20 -16.47
N SER A 338 -11.57 -17.59 -15.31
CA SER A 338 -10.46 -17.49 -14.34
C SER A 338 -9.26 -16.68 -14.83
N ASP A 339 -8.30 -16.46 -13.94
CA ASP A 339 -7.14 -15.61 -14.25
C ASP A 339 -6.16 -16.25 -15.23
N ALA A 340 -6.23 -17.57 -15.42
CA ALA A 340 -5.56 -18.23 -16.53
C ALA A 340 -6.05 -17.74 -17.91
N PHE A 341 -7.23 -17.11 -17.97
CA PHE A 341 -7.74 -16.40 -19.15
C PHE A 341 -7.63 -14.89 -18.98
N TYR A 342 -8.08 -14.34 -17.82
CA TYR A 342 -8.16 -12.88 -17.66
C TYR A 342 -6.80 -12.21 -17.61
N ILE A 343 -5.83 -12.81 -16.93
CA ILE A 343 -4.49 -12.25 -16.73
C ILE A 343 -3.51 -12.76 -17.78
N ASP A 344 -3.38 -14.07 -17.97
CA ASP A 344 -2.40 -14.62 -18.91
C ASP A 344 -2.70 -14.22 -20.36
N TYR A 345 -3.97 -14.06 -20.74
CA TYR A 345 -4.35 -13.77 -22.10
C TYR A 345 -4.95 -12.38 -22.29
N VAL A 346 -6.09 -12.04 -21.63
CA VAL A 346 -6.78 -10.77 -21.89
C VAL A 346 -5.92 -9.57 -21.48
N ALA A 347 -5.32 -9.58 -20.28
CA ALA A 347 -4.44 -8.50 -19.85
C ALA A 347 -3.19 -8.42 -20.76
N HIS A 348 -2.68 -9.54 -21.25
CA HIS A 348 -1.55 -9.59 -22.17
C HIS A 348 -1.90 -8.94 -23.53
N GLU A 349 -3.00 -9.35 -24.16
CA GLU A 349 -3.38 -8.82 -25.49
C GLU A 349 -3.76 -7.34 -25.41
N ILE A 350 -4.45 -6.92 -24.35
CA ILE A 350 -4.70 -5.49 -24.10
C ILE A 350 -3.37 -4.74 -23.88
N GLY A 351 -2.38 -5.38 -23.24
CA GLY A 351 -1.02 -4.85 -23.09
C GLY A 351 -0.39 -4.51 -24.44
N HIS A 352 -0.54 -5.38 -25.45
CA HIS A 352 -0.12 -5.07 -26.81
C HIS A 352 -0.89 -3.91 -27.42
N GLN A 353 -2.22 -3.86 -27.24
CA GLN A 353 -3.02 -2.73 -27.75
C GLN A 353 -2.58 -1.39 -27.13
N LEU A 354 -1.98 -1.42 -25.92
CA LEU A 354 -1.40 -0.26 -25.25
C LEU A 354 0.10 -0.07 -25.51
N GLY A 355 0.74 -0.92 -26.33
CA GLY A 355 2.12 -0.75 -26.79
C GLY A 355 3.17 -1.61 -26.11
N ALA A 356 2.80 -2.50 -25.19
CA ALA A 356 3.74 -3.40 -24.54
C ALA A 356 4.20 -4.53 -25.46
N GLU A 357 5.49 -4.77 -25.53
CA GLU A 357 6.14 -5.86 -26.27
C GLU A 357 6.37 -7.06 -25.35
N HIS A 358 6.67 -8.22 -25.96
CA HIS A 358 7.05 -9.41 -25.21
C HIS A 358 8.36 -9.23 -24.45
N THR A 359 8.42 -9.69 -23.20
CA THR A 359 9.58 -9.53 -22.31
C THR A 359 10.50 -10.74 -22.24
N PHE A 360 10.12 -11.87 -22.77
CA PHE A 360 10.83 -13.15 -22.67
C PHE A 360 11.99 -13.30 -23.66
N ASN A 361 13.04 -14.05 -23.27
CA ASN A 361 14.26 -14.29 -24.07
C ASN A 361 14.31 -15.65 -24.79
N GLY A 362 13.43 -16.59 -24.43
CA GLY A 362 13.42 -17.97 -24.97
C GLY A 362 12.90 -18.07 -26.40
N LEU A 363 13.22 -19.20 -27.06
CA LEU A 363 12.77 -19.55 -28.43
C LEU A 363 12.13 -20.94 -28.54
N VAL A 364 11.76 -21.59 -27.43
CA VAL A 364 11.15 -22.95 -27.46
C VAL A 364 9.63 -22.84 -27.41
N GLY A 365 8.94 -23.77 -28.05
CA GLY A 365 7.46 -23.83 -28.05
C GLY A 365 6.86 -22.60 -28.73
N ALA A 366 5.86 -21.99 -28.10
CA ALA A 366 5.22 -20.76 -28.58
C ALA A 366 6.14 -19.53 -28.53
N CYS A 367 7.24 -19.57 -27.80
CA CYS A 367 8.25 -18.50 -27.78
C CYS A 367 8.97 -18.34 -29.13
N GLN A 368 9.00 -19.41 -29.95
CA GLN A 368 9.65 -19.37 -31.26
C GLN A 368 8.92 -18.39 -32.23
N GLY A 369 9.66 -17.38 -32.69
CA GLY A 369 9.14 -16.35 -33.60
C GLY A 369 8.39 -15.19 -32.95
N ASN A 370 8.21 -15.25 -31.61
CA ASN A 370 7.44 -14.27 -30.85
C ASN A 370 8.27 -13.36 -29.92
N ARG A 371 9.58 -13.60 -29.82
CA ARG A 371 10.48 -12.80 -28.99
C ARG A 371 10.66 -11.39 -29.54
N SER A 372 10.52 -10.38 -28.70
CA SER A 372 10.91 -9.00 -28.99
C SER A 372 12.34 -8.73 -28.51
N GLY A 373 13.26 -8.43 -29.46
CA GLY A 373 14.69 -8.28 -29.13
C GLY A 373 15.03 -7.08 -28.26
N LEU A 374 14.23 -6.02 -28.31
CA LEU A 374 14.42 -4.77 -27.55
C LEU A 374 13.72 -4.78 -26.18
N SER A 375 12.93 -5.82 -25.90
CA SER A 375 12.14 -5.91 -24.66
C SER A 375 12.41 -7.20 -23.87
N ALA A 376 13.28 -8.09 -24.38
CA ALA A 376 13.53 -9.43 -23.81
C ALA A 376 14.41 -9.39 -22.55
N PHE A 377 13.88 -8.78 -21.49
CA PHE A 377 14.55 -8.62 -20.20
C PHE A 377 14.32 -9.80 -19.22
N GLU A 378 13.40 -10.70 -19.55
CA GLU A 378 13.13 -11.87 -18.73
C GLU A 378 13.77 -13.13 -19.32
N PRO A 379 14.38 -14.00 -18.51
CA PRO A 379 14.97 -15.25 -18.99
C PRO A 379 13.89 -16.24 -19.43
N ALA A 380 14.24 -17.13 -20.33
CA ALA A 380 13.39 -18.26 -20.79
C ALA A 380 12.00 -17.79 -21.24
N SER A 381 10.90 -18.29 -20.64
CA SER A 381 9.51 -17.88 -20.95
C SER A 381 9.12 -16.52 -20.38
N GLY A 382 9.93 -15.93 -19.51
CA GLY A 382 9.45 -14.87 -18.63
C GLY A 382 8.47 -15.37 -17.57
N SER A 383 8.06 -14.46 -16.69
CA SER A 383 7.09 -14.74 -15.60
C SER A 383 6.02 -13.66 -15.44
N THR A 384 6.25 -12.45 -15.98
CA THR A 384 5.30 -11.34 -15.93
C THR A 384 4.23 -11.44 -17.04
N ILE A 385 3.23 -10.57 -17.03
CA ILE A 385 2.09 -10.63 -17.96
C ILE A 385 2.52 -10.68 -19.42
N MET A 386 3.53 -9.88 -19.83
CA MET A 386 4.02 -9.89 -21.21
C MET A 386 5.01 -11.02 -21.52
N GLY A 387 5.24 -11.94 -20.57
CA GLY A 387 5.89 -13.22 -20.79
C GLY A 387 4.98 -14.24 -21.46
N TYR A 388 5.58 -15.39 -21.88
CA TYR A 388 4.88 -16.54 -22.47
C TYR A 388 4.89 -17.74 -21.55
N THR A 389 4.56 -17.51 -20.31
CA THR A 389 4.60 -18.47 -19.22
C THR A 389 3.70 -19.68 -19.49
N GLY A 390 4.22 -20.89 -19.38
CA GLY A 390 3.47 -22.13 -19.55
C GLY A 390 3.30 -22.61 -21.00
N ILE A 391 3.78 -21.85 -22.00
CA ILE A 391 3.64 -22.18 -23.42
C ILE A 391 4.97 -22.22 -24.18
N CYS A 392 6.12 -21.99 -23.50
CA CYS A 392 7.46 -22.10 -24.08
C CYS A 392 8.08 -23.51 -23.88
N GLY A 393 7.29 -24.50 -23.51
CA GLY A 393 7.72 -25.89 -23.40
C GLY A 393 8.81 -26.12 -22.36
N SER A 394 9.99 -26.55 -22.75
CA SER A 394 11.09 -26.80 -21.80
C SER A 394 11.71 -25.53 -21.21
N GLN A 395 11.42 -24.36 -21.75
CA GLN A 395 11.85 -23.06 -21.21
C GLN A 395 10.80 -22.40 -20.31
N ASP A 396 9.73 -23.10 -19.94
CA ASP A 396 8.74 -22.52 -19.02
C ASP A 396 9.31 -22.36 -17.61
N LEU A 397 9.32 -21.12 -17.08
CA LEU A 397 9.70 -20.83 -15.71
C LEU A 397 8.62 -21.27 -14.72
N GLN A 398 7.36 -21.17 -15.13
CA GLN A 398 6.17 -21.54 -14.36
C GLN A 398 4.99 -21.79 -15.32
N LYS A 399 3.81 -22.14 -14.79
CA LYS A 399 2.65 -22.52 -15.62
C LYS A 399 1.83 -21.32 -16.12
N ASN A 400 1.73 -20.27 -15.34
CA ASN A 400 0.93 -19.08 -15.60
C ASN A 400 1.71 -17.82 -15.22
N SER A 401 1.38 -16.68 -15.79
CA SER A 401 2.01 -15.38 -15.50
C SER A 401 1.66 -14.91 -14.09
N ASP A 402 2.60 -14.25 -13.44
CA ASP A 402 2.32 -13.49 -12.22
C ASP A 402 1.48 -12.25 -12.57
N PRO A 403 0.50 -11.84 -11.72
CA PRO A 403 -0.47 -10.82 -12.09
C PRO A 403 0.08 -9.39 -11.97
N PHE A 404 1.22 -9.12 -12.60
CA PHE A 404 1.83 -7.78 -12.70
C PHE A 404 2.65 -7.63 -13.98
N PHE A 405 2.89 -6.38 -14.37
CA PHE A 405 3.72 -6.07 -15.53
C PHE A 405 5.18 -5.86 -15.13
N HIS A 406 6.09 -6.32 -16.00
CA HIS A 406 7.49 -5.92 -15.97
C HIS A 406 7.61 -4.40 -16.11
N LEU A 407 8.56 -3.76 -15.41
CA LEU A 407 8.74 -2.31 -15.46
C LEU A 407 8.85 -1.78 -16.88
N HIS A 408 9.57 -2.47 -17.76
CA HIS A 408 9.70 -2.07 -19.15
C HIS A 408 8.36 -2.06 -19.88
N SER A 409 7.48 -3.03 -19.65
CA SER A 409 6.13 -3.04 -20.22
C SER A 409 5.30 -1.86 -19.70
N ILE A 410 5.45 -1.50 -18.44
CA ILE A 410 4.81 -0.31 -17.85
C ILE A 410 5.31 0.95 -18.56
N GLU A 411 6.61 1.10 -18.74
CA GLU A 411 7.23 2.25 -19.44
C GLU A 411 6.70 2.39 -20.88
N GLN A 412 6.62 1.27 -21.62
CA GLN A 412 6.07 1.27 -22.97
C GLN A 412 4.59 1.69 -23.00
N MET A 413 3.77 1.16 -22.11
CA MET A 413 2.36 1.52 -22.02
C MET A 413 2.17 2.98 -21.60
N VAL A 414 2.97 3.48 -20.66
CA VAL A 414 2.96 4.88 -20.22
C VAL A 414 3.33 5.81 -21.39
N GLU A 415 4.34 5.46 -22.17
CA GLU A 415 4.73 6.22 -23.36
C GLU A 415 3.56 6.32 -24.35
N VAL A 416 2.94 5.20 -24.72
CA VAL A 416 1.82 5.18 -25.67
C VAL A 416 0.61 5.93 -25.14
N THR A 417 0.25 5.72 -23.87
CA THR A 417 -1.00 6.24 -23.30
C THR A 417 -0.91 7.70 -22.88
N ARG A 418 0.28 8.23 -22.59
CA ARG A 418 0.47 9.61 -22.08
C ARG A 418 1.24 10.52 -23.01
N GLN A 419 2.17 9.98 -23.82
CA GLN A 419 2.97 10.75 -24.76
C GLN A 419 2.60 10.46 -26.22
N GLY A 420 2.13 9.24 -26.48
CA GLY A 420 1.80 8.75 -27.82
C GLY A 420 0.33 8.92 -28.19
N VAL A 421 -0.11 8.06 -29.11
CA VAL A 421 -1.46 8.07 -29.71
C VAL A 421 -2.58 7.88 -28.68
N GLY A 422 -2.33 7.11 -27.64
CA GLY A 422 -3.28 6.87 -26.54
C GLY A 422 -3.62 8.13 -25.73
N ASN A 423 -2.85 9.22 -25.90
CA ASN A 423 -3.16 10.51 -25.27
C ASN A 423 -4.32 11.24 -25.97
N THR A 424 -4.78 10.79 -27.11
CA THR A 424 -5.80 11.47 -27.92
C THR A 424 -7.24 11.12 -27.53
N CYS A 425 -7.44 10.12 -26.67
CA CYS A 425 -8.77 9.71 -26.21
C CYS A 425 -8.75 9.30 -24.73
N GLY A 426 -9.86 8.76 -24.24
CA GLY A 426 -10.04 8.40 -22.83
C GLY A 426 -10.39 9.59 -21.93
N SER A 427 -10.95 9.30 -20.77
CA SER A 427 -11.23 10.29 -19.72
C SER A 427 -10.06 10.37 -18.78
N ARG A 428 -9.59 11.58 -18.47
CA ARG A 428 -8.40 11.82 -17.67
C ARG A 428 -8.73 12.60 -16.40
N THR A 429 -8.17 12.16 -15.28
CA THR A 429 -8.33 12.82 -13.98
C THR A 429 -6.96 12.92 -13.32
N GLY A 430 -6.52 14.11 -12.99
CA GLY A 430 -5.25 14.33 -12.27
C GLY A 430 -5.24 13.56 -10.95
N LEU A 431 -4.13 12.91 -10.66
CA LEU A 431 -3.89 12.28 -9.37
C LEU A 431 -3.46 13.35 -8.36
N THR A 432 -3.99 13.25 -7.15
CA THR A 432 -3.52 14.04 -6.00
C THR A 432 -2.41 13.30 -5.27
N ASN A 433 -2.39 11.98 -5.39
CA ASN A 433 -1.33 11.11 -4.91
C ASN A 433 -0.02 11.41 -5.62
N GLN A 434 1.09 11.34 -4.89
CA GLN A 434 2.43 11.63 -5.39
C GLN A 434 3.20 10.33 -5.61
N SER A 435 4.17 10.37 -6.51
CA SER A 435 4.99 9.20 -6.82
C SER A 435 6.02 8.94 -5.71
N PRO A 436 6.31 7.67 -5.38
CA PRO A 436 7.40 7.30 -4.48
C PRO A 436 8.75 7.86 -4.93
N VAL A 437 9.62 8.15 -3.97
CA VAL A 437 11.03 8.50 -4.21
C VAL A 437 11.87 7.28 -3.92
N VAL A 438 12.49 6.72 -4.95
CA VAL A 438 13.21 5.44 -4.92
C VAL A 438 14.71 5.66 -4.87
N ASN A 439 15.43 4.79 -4.15
CA ASN A 439 16.88 4.73 -4.12
C ASN A 439 17.31 3.26 -4.21
N ALA A 440 17.89 2.89 -5.34
CA ALA A 440 18.43 1.54 -5.61
C ALA A 440 19.78 1.28 -4.92
N GLY A 441 20.39 2.30 -4.35
CA GLY A 441 21.74 2.21 -3.73
C GLY A 441 22.84 2.50 -4.72
N SER A 442 24.06 2.10 -4.34
CA SER A 442 25.30 2.34 -5.12
C SER A 442 25.62 1.18 -6.05
N ASP A 443 26.45 1.44 -7.04
CA ASP A 443 27.04 0.42 -7.89
C ASP A 443 28.12 -0.40 -7.15
N TYR A 444 28.21 -1.69 -7.50
CA TYR A 444 29.14 -2.62 -6.85
C TYR A 444 29.94 -3.45 -7.83
N PHE A 445 31.13 -3.88 -7.38
CA PHE A 445 31.91 -4.90 -8.05
C PHE A 445 31.86 -6.18 -7.22
N ILE A 446 31.50 -7.30 -7.83
CA ILE A 446 31.45 -8.60 -7.16
C ILE A 446 32.26 -9.66 -7.89
N PRO A 447 32.77 -10.69 -7.21
CA PRO A 447 33.40 -11.82 -7.90
C PRO A 447 32.33 -12.67 -8.63
N ALA A 448 32.72 -13.26 -9.76
CA ALA A 448 31.91 -14.27 -10.45
C ALA A 448 31.61 -15.47 -9.55
N LEU A 449 30.58 -16.26 -9.87
CA LEU A 449 30.19 -17.50 -9.15
C LEU A 449 29.82 -17.27 -7.68
N THR A 450 29.40 -16.06 -7.33
CA THR A 450 29.16 -15.64 -5.95
C THR A 450 27.77 -15.05 -5.81
N PRO A 451 27.00 -15.45 -4.79
CA PRO A 451 25.70 -14.83 -4.52
C PRO A 451 25.84 -13.43 -3.92
N PHE A 452 24.82 -12.61 -4.13
CA PHE A 452 24.78 -11.25 -3.62
C PHE A 452 23.36 -10.86 -3.23
N THR A 453 23.24 -9.82 -2.41
CA THR A 453 21.93 -9.28 -1.97
C THR A 453 21.86 -7.81 -2.33
N LEU A 454 20.82 -7.41 -3.08
CA LEU A 454 20.51 -6.02 -3.31
C LEU A 454 19.53 -5.53 -2.24
N THR A 455 19.83 -4.35 -1.70
CA THR A 455 18.98 -3.68 -0.73
C THR A 455 18.79 -2.25 -1.20
N GLY A 456 17.53 -1.88 -1.44
CA GLY A 456 17.16 -0.51 -1.78
C GLY A 456 16.39 0.16 -0.67
N SER A 457 15.83 1.32 -0.98
CA SER A 457 14.91 2.04 -0.09
C SER A 457 13.97 2.90 -0.92
N ALA A 458 12.84 3.26 -0.36
CA ALA A 458 11.98 4.28 -0.92
C ALA A 458 11.21 5.00 0.19
N THR A 459 10.75 6.21 -0.13
CA THR A 459 9.82 6.97 0.71
C THR A 459 8.65 7.43 -0.14
N ASP A 460 7.47 7.46 0.45
CA ASP A 460 6.28 7.98 -0.19
C ASP A 460 5.84 9.29 0.45
N PRO A 461 5.60 10.36 -0.35
CA PRO A 461 5.21 11.66 0.18
C PRO A 461 3.82 11.67 0.85
N ASP A 462 2.93 10.77 0.44
CA ASP A 462 1.56 10.63 0.98
C ASP A 462 1.49 9.54 2.06
N SER A 463 2.64 8.89 2.35
CA SER A 463 2.79 7.79 3.32
C SER A 463 2.06 6.52 2.92
N ASP A 464 1.90 6.28 1.63
CA ASP A 464 1.38 5.02 1.11
C ASP A 464 2.35 3.87 1.39
N THR A 465 1.81 2.67 1.61
CA THR A 465 2.64 1.47 1.77
C THR A 465 3.22 1.05 0.44
N LEU A 466 4.52 0.81 0.44
CA LEU A 466 5.26 0.52 -0.77
C LEU A 466 5.48 -0.98 -0.96
N SER A 467 5.43 -1.41 -2.21
CA SER A 467 5.88 -2.74 -2.62
C SER A 467 7.03 -2.65 -3.61
N PHE A 468 7.99 -3.58 -3.46
CA PHE A 468 9.31 -3.53 -4.09
C PHE A 468 9.53 -4.72 -5.00
N SER A 469 10.10 -4.50 -6.18
CA SER A 469 10.50 -5.56 -7.10
C SER A 469 11.84 -5.22 -7.77
N TRP A 470 12.87 -6.02 -7.48
CA TRP A 470 14.15 -5.93 -8.19
C TRP A 470 14.08 -6.66 -9.52
N GLN A 471 14.39 -5.96 -10.61
CA GLN A 471 14.30 -6.46 -11.96
C GLN A 471 15.63 -6.26 -12.69
N GLN A 472 16.10 -7.28 -13.39
CA GLN A 472 17.28 -7.18 -14.24
C GLN A 472 16.93 -6.57 -15.60
N PHE A 473 17.74 -5.62 -16.06
CA PHE A 473 17.53 -4.87 -17.30
C PHE A 473 18.67 -5.10 -18.29
N ASP A 474 18.97 -6.37 -18.58
CA ASP A 474 20.00 -6.75 -19.54
C ASP A 474 19.40 -7.44 -20.76
N LEU A 475 19.65 -6.89 -21.93
CA LEU A 475 19.33 -7.50 -23.20
C LEU A 475 20.48 -8.37 -23.71
N GLY A 476 20.15 -9.44 -24.40
CA GLY A 476 21.17 -10.32 -24.98
C GLY A 476 20.64 -11.21 -26.10
N ALA A 477 21.48 -12.11 -26.54
CA ALA A 477 21.10 -13.10 -27.54
C ALA A 477 20.02 -14.04 -26.98
N SER A 478 19.04 -14.41 -27.83
CA SER A 478 18.02 -15.38 -27.50
C SER A 478 18.58 -16.73 -27.10
N THR A 479 17.80 -17.49 -26.34
CA THR A 479 18.10 -18.83 -25.87
C THR A 479 17.17 -19.85 -26.52
N SER A 480 17.69 -21.01 -26.91
CA SER A 480 16.94 -22.06 -27.60
C SER A 480 16.86 -23.39 -26.83
N SER A 481 17.29 -23.37 -25.56
CA SER A 481 17.17 -24.53 -24.67
C SER A 481 17.35 -24.12 -23.23
N PRO A 482 16.83 -24.92 -22.27
CA PRO A 482 17.06 -24.68 -20.84
C PRO A 482 18.55 -24.66 -20.46
N ASP A 483 19.38 -25.43 -21.14
CA ASP A 483 20.84 -25.43 -20.88
C ASP A 483 21.49 -24.08 -21.23
N GLN A 484 20.96 -23.36 -22.22
CA GLN A 484 21.42 -22.01 -22.53
C GLN A 484 20.92 -20.96 -21.55
N ASP A 485 19.76 -21.16 -20.96
CA ASP A 485 19.22 -20.30 -19.91
C ASP A 485 19.91 -20.54 -18.56
N ALA A 486 20.45 -21.74 -18.35
CA ALA A 486 21.10 -22.15 -17.11
C ALA A 486 22.58 -21.69 -17.02
N ILE A 487 23.12 -21.02 -18.02
CA ILE A 487 24.49 -20.52 -18.06
C ILE A 487 24.57 -19.03 -18.35
N ASP A 488 25.53 -18.36 -17.76
CA ASP A 488 25.85 -16.97 -18.10
C ASP A 488 26.64 -16.92 -19.43
N ARG A 489 26.02 -16.31 -20.43
CA ARG A 489 26.58 -16.15 -21.79
C ARG A 489 27.24 -14.79 -22.01
N GLY A 490 27.47 -14.02 -20.93
CA GLY A 490 28.08 -12.69 -20.95
C GLY A 490 27.11 -11.56 -21.30
N THR A 491 25.92 -11.89 -21.74
CA THR A 491 24.83 -10.93 -22.04
C THR A 491 23.47 -11.55 -21.76
N GLY A 492 22.42 -10.72 -21.66
CA GLY A 492 21.05 -11.14 -21.43
C GLY A 492 20.70 -11.41 -19.97
N PRO A 493 19.43 -11.66 -19.70
CA PRO A 493 18.91 -11.81 -18.35
C PRO A 493 19.34 -13.17 -17.74
N LEU A 494 19.72 -13.16 -16.47
CA LEU A 494 20.05 -14.33 -15.66
C LEU A 494 18.97 -14.61 -14.61
N PHE A 495 18.24 -13.56 -14.19
CA PHE A 495 17.33 -13.60 -13.06
C PHE A 495 15.91 -13.26 -13.47
N ARG A 496 14.97 -14.14 -13.10
CA ARG A 496 13.54 -13.92 -13.30
C ARG A 496 13.02 -12.82 -12.39
N VAL A 497 11.88 -12.27 -12.71
CA VAL A 497 11.15 -11.37 -11.83
C VAL A 497 10.23 -12.15 -10.89
N PHE A 498 10.02 -11.64 -9.67
CA PHE A 498 9.09 -12.18 -8.68
C PHE A 498 8.06 -11.14 -8.30
N ASP A 499 6.94 -11.61 -7.70
CA ASP A 499 5.91 -10.74 -7.13
C ASP A 499 6.54 -9.64 -6.28
N PRO A 500 6.05 -8.40 -6.36
CA PRO A 500 6.46 -7.32 -5.48
C PRO A 500 6.25 -7.71 -4.01
N THR A 501 7.18 -7.32 -3.14
CA THR A 501 7.15 -7.59 -1.69
C THR A 501 7.22 -6.30 -0.89
N SER A 502 6.84 -6.34 0.40
CA SER A 502 7.01 -5.22 1.32
C SER A 502 8.48 -4.93 1.66
N GLU A 503 9.37 -5.89 1.39
CA GLU A 503 10.80 -5.77 1.72
C GLU A 503 11.60 -5.30 0.49
N PRO A 504 12.43 -4.26 0.62
CA PRO A 504 13.25 -3.73 -0.48
C PRO A 504 14.52 -4.57 -0.75
N VAL A 505 14.51 -5.84 -0.34
CA VAL A 505 15.69 -6.72 -0.34
C VAL A 505 15.45 -7.92 -1.24
N ARG A 506 16.46 -8.27 -2.05
CA ARG A 506 16.44 -9.51 -2.83
C ARG A 506 17.83 -10.13 -2.92
N THR A 507 17.90 -11.44 -2.68
CA THR A 507 19.11 -12.25 -2.87
C THR A 507 19.12 -12.90 -4.25
N PHE A 508 20.30 -12.90 -4.90
CA PHE A 508 20.53 -13.41 -6.25
C PHE A 508 21.68 -14.45 -6.24
N PRO A 509 21.44 -15.71 -6.69
CA PRO A 509 20.14 -16.36 -6.88
C PRO A 509 19.31 -16.39 -5.59
N ARG A 510 18.06 -16.90 -5.63
CA ARG A 510 17.22 -16.99 -4.42
C ARG A 510 17.92 -17.78 -3.32
N LEU A 511 17.76 -17.33 -2.08
CA LEU A 511 18.40 -17.98 -0.93
C LEU A 511 18.11 -19.48 -0.86
N ILE A 512 16.88 -19.91 -1.15
CA ILE A 512 16.54 -21.35 -1.14
C ILE A 512 17.32 -22.16 -2.18
N ASP A 513 17.60 -21.59 -3.36
CA ASP A 513 18.37 -22.25 -4.41
C ASP A 513 19.85 -22.36 -4.01
N ILE A 514 20.40 -21.33 -3.34
CA ILE A 514 21.73 -21.35 -2.75
C ILE A 514 21.84 -22.46 -1.68
N LEU A 515 20.88 -22.52 -0.76
CA LEU A 515 20.88 -23.46 0.36
C LEU A 515 20.72 -24.93 -0.08
N THR A 516 20.00 -25.15 -1.16
CA THR A 516 19.75 -26.50 -1.71
C THR A 516 20.76 -26.89 -2.80
N ASN A 517 21.70 -26.00 -3.14
CA ASN A 517 22.62 -26.14 -4.28
C ASN A 517 21.89 -26.51 -5.57
N SER A 518 20.69 -25.99 -5.77
CA SER A 518 19.87 -26.26 -6.95
C SER A 518 20.13 -25.22 -8.04
N THR A 519 20.23 -25.70 -9.28
CA THR A 519 20.17 -24.83 -10.45
C THR A 519 18.70 -24.71 -10.88
N VAL A 520 18.17 -23.52 -10.80
CA VAL A 520 16.79 -23.24 -11.21
C VAL A 520 16.83 -22.32 -12.41
N LEU A 521 16.00 -22.64 -13.41
CA LEU A 521 15.86 -21.82 -14.61
C LEU A 521 15.44 -20.38 -14.23
N GLY A 522 16.19 -19.40 -14.71
CA GLY A 522 15.96 -17.99 -14.37
C GLY A 522 16.52 -17.56 -13.01
N GLU A 523 17.42 -18.37 -12.39
CA GLU A 523 18.18 -18.02 -11.18
C GLU A 523 19.64 -18.52 -11.36
N THR A 524 20.36 -17.88 -12.29
CA THR A 524 21.67 -18.34 -12.74
C THR A 524 22.77 -17.46 -12.20
N TYR A 525 23.82 -18.06 -11.61
CA TYR A 525 25.01 -17.32 -11.17
C TYR A 525 25.70 -16.59 -12.32
N PRO A 526 26.11 -15.32 -12.14
CA PRO A 526 26.97 -14.65 -13.09
C PRO A 526 28.38 -15.30 -13.05
N THR A 527 28.87 -15.73 -14.19
CA THR A 527 30.15 -16.45 -14.31
C THR A 527 31.15 -15.77 -15.23
N THR A 528 30.77 -14.71 -15.91
CA THR A 528 31.58 -13.98 -16.87
C THR A 528 31.81 -12.53 -16.42
N ASN A 529 32.90 -11.90 -16.96
CA ASN A 529 33.05 -10.46 -16.82
C ASN A 529 31.90 -9.75 -17.54
N ARG A 530 31.04 -9.09 -16.80
CA ARG A 530 29.91 -8.33 -17.34
C ARG A 530 29.41 -7.32 -16.33
N THR A 531 28.67 -6.35 -16.80
CA THR A 531 27.83 -5.51 -15.94
C THR A 531 26.41 -6.04 -16.00
N LEU A 532 25.80 -6.22 -14.83
CA LEU A 532 24.38 -6.52 -14.63
C LEU A 532 23.69 -5.20 -14.29
N ASN A 533 22.68 -4.85 -15.04
CA ASN A 533 21.88 -3.66 -14.81
C ASN A 533 20.63 -4.07 -14.04
N PHE A 534 20.40 -3.44 -12.89
CA PHE A 534 19.21 -3.68 -12.08
C PHE A 534 18.39 -2.41 -11.92
N ARG A 535 17.07 -2.56 -11.82
CA ARG A 535 16.16 -1.51 -11.40
C ARG A 535 15.33 -1.99 -10.22
N LEU A 536 15.19 -1.12 -9.23
CA LEU A 536 14.24 -1.28 -8.15
C LEU A 536 12.94 -0.60 -8.56
N ALA A 537 11.94 -1.38 -8.93
CA ALA A 537 10.60 -0.89 -9.20
C ALA A 537 9.80 -0.85 -7.90
N VAL A 538 9.20 0.29 -7.59
CA VAL A 538 8.42 0.55 -6.38
C VAL A 538 7.02 1.01 -6.75
N ARG A 539 6.01 0.39 -6.15
CA ARG A 539 4.59 0.68 -6.35
C ARG A 539 3.97 1.19 -5.06
N ASP A 540 3.14 2.21 -5.16
CA ASP A 540 2.37 2.78 -4.06
C ASP A 540 0.96 2.19 -3.90
N GLY A 541 0.56 1.26 -4.78
CA GLY A 541 -0.80 0.72 -4.81
C GLY A 541 -1.87 1.69 -5.32
N GLN A 542 -1.55 2.97 -5.50
CA GLN A 542 -2.49 4.03 -5.93
C GLN A 542 -2.37 4.36 -7.42
N GLY A 543 -1.49 3.65 -8.12
CA GLY A 543 -1.31 3.75 -9.58
C GLY A 543 0.00 4.40 -10.02
N HIS A 544 0.91 4.73 -9.10
CA HIS A 544 2.26 5.14 -9.46
C HIS A 544 3.23 3.96 -9.36
N VAL A 545 4.11 3.89 -10.33
CA VAL A 545 5.27 3.02 -10.32
C VAL A 545 6.50 3.89 -10.56
N ALA A 546 7.39 3.95 -9.58
CA ALA A 546 8.65 4.65 -9.68
C ALA A 546 9.81 3.66 -9.70
N SER A 547 10.95 4.05 -10.21
CA SER A 547 12.13 3.19 -10.19
C SER A 547 13.41 4.00 -10.10
N ASP A 548 14.45 3.32 -9.60
CA ASP A 548 15.83 3.79 -9.65
C ASP A 548 16.72 2.63 -10.13
N ALA A 549 17.87 2.95 -10.68
CA ALA A 549 18.77 2.01 -11.32
C ALA A 549 20.11 1.92 -10.59
N MET A 550 20.70 0.71 -10.60
CA MET A 550 22.05 0.48 -10.13
C MET A 550 22.73 -0.62 -10.97
N GLN A 551 24.03 -0.73 -10.85
CA GLN A 551 24.85 -1.69 -11.60
C GLN A 551 25.67 -2.61 -10.69
N VAL A 552 25.74 -3.88 -11.06
CA VAL A 552 26.64 -4.84 -10.45
C VAL A 552 27.63 -5.32 -11.50
N THR A 553 28.89 -4.92 -11.37
CA THR A 553 29.97 -5.36 -12.26
C THR A 553 30.60 -6.63 -11.73
N VAL A 554 30.47 -7.69 -12.51
CA VAL A 554 31.01 -9.01 -12.21
C VAL A 554 32.44 -9.10 -12.68
N VAL A 555 33.35 -9.41 -11.77
CA VAL A 555 34.77 -9.61 -12.04
C VAL A 555 35.06 -11.10 -12.09
N ASN A 556 35.70 -11.55 -13.17
CA ASN A 556 35.99 -12.97 -13.36
C ASN A 556 36.76 -13.58 -12.18
N SER A 557 36.30 -14.73 -11.73
CA SER A 557 36.93 -15.54 -10.68
C SER A 557 36.85 -17.00 -11.09
N THR A 558 37.89 -17.77 -10.76
CA THR A 558 37.94 -19.20 -11.09
C THR A 558 37.16 -20.07 -10.13
N THR A 559 36.94 -19.59 -8.90
CA THR A 559 36.35 -20.38 -7.79
C THR A 559 35.14 -19.73 -7.14
N GLY A 560 35.00 -18.42 -7.29
CA GLY A 560 34.03 -17.62 -6.55
C GLY A 560 34.41 -17.47 -5.06
N PHE A 561 33.78 -16.50 -4.41
CA PHE A 561 33.87 -16.33 -2.96
C PHE A 561 33.01 -17.40 -2.29
N ARG A 562 33.60 -18.28 -1.50
CA ARG A 562 32.91 -19.46 -0.97
C ARG A 562 33.44 -19.91 0.37
N VAL A 563 32.59 -20.36 1.29
CA VAL A 563 32.98 -21.02 2.52
C VAL A 563 33.51 -22.43 2.20
N THR A 564 34.69 -22.76 2.71
CA THR A 564 35.36 -24.06 2.53
C THR A 564 35.24 -24.94 3.77
N GLN A 565 35.22 -24.32 4.97
CA GLN A 565 34.88 -24.96 6.23
C GLN A 565 34.03 -23.98 7.09
N PRO A 566 33.03 -24.49 7.81
CA PRO A 566 32.59 -25.88 7.95
C PRO A 566 31.94 -26.44 6.68
N ASP A 567 32.04 -27.74 6.47
CA ASP A 567 31.32 -28.50 5.47
C ASP A 567 30.24 -29.40 6.13
N SER A 568 29.50 -30.20 5.34
CA SER A 568 28.41 -31.05 5.85
C SER A 568 28.88 -32.19 6.79
N SER A 569 30.19 -32.47 6.87
CA SER A 569 30.78 -33.47 7.77
C SER A 569 31.28 -32.83 9.08
N SER A 570 31.29 -31.52 9.17
CA SER A 570 31.83 -30.79 10.33
C SER A 570 30.99 -31.01 11.58
N GLN A 571 31.65 -31.09 12.72
CA GLN A 571 31.01 -31.16 14.02
C GLN A 571 31.65 -30.14 14.94
N TRP A 572 30.87 -29.23 15.47
CA TRP A 572 31.30 -28.24 16.43
C TRP A 572 30.83 -28.62 17.84
N ASP A 573 31.76 -29.08 18.65
CA ASP A 573 31.53 -29.61 20.01
C ASP A 573 32.27 -28.86 21.11
N SER A 574 32.95 -27.80 20.73
CA SER A 574 33.78 -26.95 21.61
C SER A 574 33.47 -25.47 21.36
N ALA A 575 33.99 -24.61 22.23
CA ALA A 575 33.77 -23.17 22.14
C ALA A 575 34.40 -22.53 20.90
N THR A 576 35.59 -23.01 20.50
CA THR A 576 36.38 -22.38 19.43
C THR A 576 36.45 -23.28 18.21
N HIS A 577 36.15 -22.69 17.06
CA HIS A 577 36.20 -23.35 15.75
C HIS A 577 36.81 -22.44 14.71
N SER A 578 37.39 -22.99 13.67
CA SER A 578 37.94 -22.23 12.54
C SER A 578 36.98 -22.25 11.37
N VAL A 579 36.63 -21.08 10.87
CA VAL A 579 35.88 -20.87 9.61
C VAL A 579 36.90 -20.54 8.54
N THR A 580 36.82 -21.26 7.41
CA THR A 580 37.71 -20.97 6.26
C THR A 580 36.92 -20.72 5.00
N TRP A 581 37.43 -19.84 4.15
CA TRP A 581 36.76 -19.48 2.88
C TRP A 581 37.81 -19.21 1.79
N ASP A 582 37.41 -19.37 0.55
CA ASP A 582 38.15 -18.93 -0.61
C ASP A 582 37.84 -17.43 -0.84
N THR A 583 38.86 -16.60 -0.70
CA THR A 583 38.67 -15.14 -0.85
C THR A 583 38.44 -14.72 -2.31
N ALA A 584 38.70 -15.61 -3.29
CA ALA A 584 38.59 -15.33 -4.72
C ALA A 584 39.34 -14.06 -5.16
N ASN A 585 40.41 -13.70 -4.43
CA ASN A 585 41.20 -12.47 -4.59
C ASN A 585 40.36 -11.16 -4.45
N THR A 586 39.27 -11.21 -3.73
CA THR A 586 38.37 -10.06 -3.60
C THR A 586 38.95 -8.89 -2.79
N GLN A 587 40.03 -9.07 -2.10
CA GLN A 587 40.76 -8.00 -1.39
C GLN A 587 41.34 -6.96 -2.37
N ASN A 588 41.56 -7.35 -3.63
CA ASN A 588 42.15 -6.50 -4.65
C ASN A 588 41.06 -5.67 -5.35
N ALA A 589 41.49 -4.51 -5.88
CA ALA A 589 40.62 -3.72 -6.78
C ALA A 589 40.26 -4.53 -8.05
N PRO A 590 39.07 -4.34 -8.62
CA PRO A 590 38.07 -3.34 -8.23
C PRO A 590 37.10 -3.79 -7.12
N VAL A 591 37.10 -5.04 -6.66
CA VAL A 591 36.18 -5.59 -5.65
C VAL A 591 36.43 -5.00 -4.27
N SER A 592 37.69 -4.97 -3.86
CA SER A 592 38.25 -4.29 -2.67
C SER A 592 37.58 -4.68 -1.34
N CYS A 593 37.21 -5.94 -1.20
CA CYS A 593 36.63 -6.48 0.03
C CYS A 593 37.74 -6.84 1.02
N ASN A 594 38.06 -5.92 1.92
CA ASN A 594 39.15 -6.14 2.89
C ASN A 594 38.70 -6.78 4.19
N ARG A 595 37.45 -6.66 4.52
CA ARG A 595 36.84 -7.16 5.77
C ARG A 595 35.57 -7.98 5.54
N VAL A 596 35.41 -8.98 6.41
CA VAL A 596 34.25 -9.86 6.38
C VAL A 596 33.58 -9.96 7.75
N SER A 597 32.30 -10.26 7.75
CA SER A 597 31.54 -10.62 8.94
C SER A 597 31.03 -12.06 8.83
N ILE A 598 31.08 -12.81 9.92
CA ILE A 598 30.77 -14.24 9.96
C ILE A 598 29.59 -14.45 10.89
N SER A 599 28.56 -15.14 10.42
CA SER A 599 27.35 -15.43 11.19
C SER A 599 26.94 -16.91 11.10
N LEU A 600 26.25 -17.40 12.13
CA LEU A 600 25.78 -18.76 12.26
C LEU A 600 24.24 -18.79 12.19
N SER A 601 23.75 -19.75 11.45
CA SER A 601 22.36 -20.17 11.40
C SER A 601 22.19 -21.50 12.13
N THR A 602 21.06 -21.68 12.77
CA THR A 602 20.66 -22.96 13.40
C THR A 602 19.39 -23.56 12.77
N ASP A 603 18.87 -22.93 11.73
CA ASP A 603 17.60 -23.25 11.04
C ASP A 603 17.80 -23.64 9.56
N GLY A 604 18.99 -24.13 9.22
CA GLY A 604 19.32 -24.55 7.86
C GLY A 604 19.69 -23.42 6.90
N GLY A 605 19.93 -22.21 7.42
CA GLY A 605 20.28 -21.03 6.64
C GLY A 605 19.08 -20.13 6.31
N ALA A 606 17.92 -20.39 6.90
CA ALA A 606 16.77 -19.51 6.74
C ALA A 606 16.99 -18.15 7.39
N SER A 607 17.69 -18.12 8.53
CA SER A 607 18.15 -16.91 9.21
C SER A 607 19.57 -17.08 9.75
N PHE A 608 20.25 -15.96 10.02
CA PHE A 608 21.63 -15.93 10.56
C PHE A 608 21.72 -14.99 11.77
N PRO A 609 21.03 -15.29 12.87
CA PRO A 609 20.91 -14.39 14.01
C PRO A 609 22.19 -14.30 14.86
N THR A 610 23.06 -15.33 14.85
CA THR A 610 24.22 -15.40 15.72
C THR A 610 25.47 -14.85 15.03
N SER A 611 25.99 -13.70 15.49
CA SER A 611 27.25 -13.15 15.03
C SER A 611 28.41 -13.94 15.64
N LEU A 612 29.27 -14.46 14.80
CA LEU A 612 30.51 -15.17 15.21
C LEU A 612 31.75 -14.28 15.13
N ALA A 613 31.83 -13.41 14.15
CA ALA A 613 32.88 -12.41 14.00
C ALA A 613 32.37 -11.24 13.16
N ASN A 614 32.84 -10.03 13.47
CA ASN A 614 32.41 -8.83 12.76
C ASN A 614 33.59 -7.96 12.33
N GLY A 615 33.66 -7.65 11.04
CA GLY A 615 34.69 -6.78 10.46
C GLY A 615 36.12 -7.33 10.61
N VAL A 616 36.30 -8.64 10.51
CA VAL A 616 37.61 -9.29 10.51
C VAL A 616 38.28 -9.25 9.14
N ASP A 617 39.56 -9.46 9.05
CA ASP A 617 40.32 -9.41 7.80
C ASP A 617 39.86 -10.50 6.83
N ASN A 618 39.76 -10.18 5.54
CA ASN A 618 39.38 -11.13 4.49
C ASN A 618 40.62 -11.90 4.00
N ASP A 619 41.29 -12.68 4.89
CA ASP A 619 42.52 -13.44 4.60
C ASP A 619 42.27 -14.94 4.33
N GLY A 620 40.96 -15.37 4.43
CA GLY A 620 40.55 -16.76 4.13
C GLY A 620 40.35 -17.63 5.35
N GLN A 621 40.63 -17.14 6.58
CA GLN A 621 40.44 -17.90 7.80
C GLN A 621 40.15 -17.00 9.00
N GLN A 622 39.25 -17.47 9.88
CA GLN A 622 38.97 -16.83 11.16
C GLN A 622 38.61 -17.89 12.20
N ASP A 623 39.26 -17.83 13.35
CA ASP A 623 38.81 -18.58 14.51
C ASP A 623 37.63 -17.82 15.15
N VAL A 624 36.53 -18.55 15.37
CA VAL A 624 35.28 -18.03 15.91
C VAL A 624 34.96 -18.68 17.25
N LEU A 625 34.26 -17.91 18.09
CA LEU A 625 33.89 -18.36 19.43
C LEU A 625 32.38 -18.53 19.51
N ILE A 626 31.93 -19.76 19.89
CA ILE A 626 30.54 -20.01 20.28
C ILE A 626 30.46 -19.78 21.79
N THR A 627 29.59 -18.90 22.19
CA THR A 627 29.53 -18.39 23.56
C THR A 627 28.27 -18.87 24.35
N SER A 628 27.34 -19.53 23.66
CA SER A 628 26.13 -20.11 24.24
C SER A 628 25.95 -21.58 23.84
N ALA A 629 25.21 -22.33 24.60
CA ALA A 629 24.86 -23.70 24.26
C ALA A 629 24.04 -23.73 22.97
N ILE A 630 24.44 -24.55 22.01
CA ILE A 630 23.77 -24.79 20.73
C ILE A 630 23.73 -26.28 20.45
N SER A 631 22.54 -26.81 20.18
CA SER A 631 22.36 -28.19 19.72
C SER A 631 21.48 -28.21 18.49
N THR A 632 22.08 -28.43 17.32
CA THR A 632 21.38 -28.50 16.04
C THR A 632 22.16 -29.34 15.03
N ASN A 633 21.47 -29.99 14.12
CA ASN A 633 22.05 -30.65 12.94
C ASN A 633 21.75 -29.85 11.65
N GLN A 634 21.28 -28.62 11.78
CA GLN A 634 20.93 -27.73 10.69
C GLN A 634 21.77 -26.45 10.69
N ALA A 635 22.96 -26.50 11.28
CA ALA A 635 23.83 -25.33 11.30
C ALA A 635 24.32 -24.96 9.91
N ARG A 636 24.42 -23.64 9.63
CA ARG A 636 25.07 -23.04 8.47
C ARG A 636 25.92 -21.86 8.90
N VAL A 637 27.00 -21.63 8.19
CA VAL A 637 27.83 -20.42 8.35
C VAL A 637 27.72 -19.56 7.10
N ARG A 638 27.53 -18.26 7.31
CA ARG A 638 27.56 -17.24 6.27
C ARG A 638 28.76 -16.31 6.51
N VAL A 639 29.51 -16.04 5.45
CA VAL A 639 30.61 -15.06 5.41
C VAL A 639 30.17 -13.95 4.46
N ASN A 640 30.00 -12.73 4.97
CA ASN A 640 29.63 -11.56 4.18
C ASN A 640 30.82 -10.65 4.00
N CYS A 641 31.02 -10.08 2.83
CA CYS A 641 31.85 -8.89 2.69
C CYS A 641 31.21 -7.71 3.46
N SER A 642 32.00 -7.05 4.34
CA SER A 642 31.45 -5.98 5.19
C SER A 642 31.11 -4.69 4.41
N ASP A 643 31.87 -4.44 3.33
CA ASP A 643 31.75 -3.20 2.53
C ASP A 643 31.16 -3.47 1.12
N ASN A 644 30.52 -4.64 0.94
CA ASN A 644 29.97 -5.03 -0.36
C ASN A 644 28.71 -5.90 -0.17
N ILE A 645 28.04 -6.21 -1.26
CA ILE A 645 26.74 -6.90 -1.30
C ILE A 645 26.84 -8.43 -1.39
N PHE A 646 28.01 -8.99 -1.64
CA PHE A 646 28.19 -10.43 -1.86
C PHE A 646 28.51 -11.18 -0.56
N PHE A 647 28.22 -12.47 -0.58
CA PHE A 647 28.44 -13.35 0.55
C PHE A 647 28.68 -14.79 0.10
N ALA A 648 29.01 -15.65 1.05
CA ALA A 648 29.05 -17.10 0.87
C ALA A 648 28.39 -17.83 2.02
N ILE A 649 27.73 -18.94 1.73
CA ILE A 649 27.21 -19.88 2.74
C ILE A 649 27.87 -21.24 2.49
N ASN A 650 28.19 -21.96 3.54
CA ASN A 650 28.76 -23.31 3.41
C ASN A 650 27.77 -24.26 2.73
N SER A 651 28.28 -25.25 1.98
CA SER A 651 27.50 -26.04 1.01
C SER A 651 26.48 -27.01 1.58
N GLY A 652 26.49 -27.28 2.90
CA GLY A 652 25.60 -28.25 3.53
C GLY A 652 25.37 -27.97 4.99
N ASN A 653 24.28 -28.49 5.57
CA ASN A 653 24.08 -28.42 7.01
C ASN A 653 25.16 -29.22 7.74
N PHE A 654 25.64 -28.69 8.87
CA PHE A 654 26.57 -29.38 9.75
C PHE A 654 26.02 -29.44 11.18
N THR A 655 26.67 -30.17 12.06
CA THR A 655 26.23 -30.35 13.43
C THR A 655 26.97 -29.40 14.38
N VAL A 656 26.21 -28.72 15.23
CA VAL A 656 26.74 -28.03 16.42
C VAL A 656 26.12 -28.73 17.63
N ASN A 657 26.94 -29.16 18.58
CA ASN A 657 26.52 -29.74 19.82
C ASN A 657 27.47 -29.27 20.94
N PHE A 658 27.29 -28.04 21.36
CA PHE A 658 28.08 -27.36 22.35
C PHE A 658 27.21 -27.00 23.55
N ASP A 659 27.58 -27.51 24.72
CA ASP A 659 26.81 -27.35 25.96
C ASP A 659 26.95 -25.98 26.63
N GLY A 660 27.76 -25.11 26.03
CA GLY A 660 28.05 -23.76 26.52
C GLY A 660 29.43 -23.71 27.25
N PRO A 661 29.99 -22.53 27.45
CA PRO A 661 31.27 -22.36 28.14
C PRO A 661 31.13 -22.67 29.63
N ALA A 662 32.20 -23.27 30.21
CA ALA A 662 32.28 -23.51 31.65
C ALA A 662 32.54 -22.24 32.49
N GLU A 663 32.89 -21.14 31.87
CA GLU A 663 33.17 -19.84 32.50
C GLU A 663 31.92 -18.96 32.56
N PRO A 664 31.78 -18.13 33.60
CA PRO A 664 30.62 -17.25 33.75
C PRO A 664 30.53 -16.22 32.60
N ILE A 665 29.40 -16.18 31.91
CA ILE A 665 29.17 -15.28 30.80
C ILE A 665 28.57 -13.97 31.32
N ILE A 666 29.24 -12.84 31.03
CA ILE A 666 28.69 -11.51 31.33
C ILE A 666 27.58 -11.22 30.31
N PRO A 667 26.35 -10.92 30.77
CA PRO A 667 25.27 -10.56 29.87
C PRO A 667 25.60 -9.29 29.06
N VAL A 668 25.38 -9.32 27.75
CA VAL A 668 25.53 -8.14 26.87
C VAL A 668 24.16 -7.89 26.24
N PHE A 669 23.54 -6.76 26.58
CA PHE A 669 22.28 -6.35 25.98
C PHE A 669 22.41 -6.15 24.48
N GLN A 670 21.47 -6.65 23.71
CA GLN A 670 21.48 -6.57 22.25
C GLN A 670 20.28 -5.81 21.71
N SER A 671 19.08 -6.16 22.16
CA SER A 671 17.84 -5.52 21.73
C SER A 671 16.72 -5.78 22.73
N GLN A 672 15.57 -5.15 22.51
CA GLN A 672 14.36 -5.37 23.25
C GLN A 672 13.17 -5.52 22.31
N ASP A 673 12.12 -6.17 22.77
CA ASP A 673 10.82 -6.11 22.13
C ASP A 673 10.21 -4.71 22.31
N PRO A 674 9.32 -4.27 21.43
CA PRO A 674 8.61 -3.00 21.60
C PRO A 674 7.80 -3.01 22.90
N LEU A 675 8.13 -2.09 23.81
CA LEU A 675 7.44 -1.93 25.08
C LEU A 675 6.58 -0.67 25.03
N SER A 676 5.31 -0.81 25.37
CA SER A 676 4.40 0.32 25.47
C SER A 676 3.42 0.15 26.62
N VAL A 677 3.00 1.27 27.17
CA VAL A 677 2.03 1.37 28.26
C VAL A 677 1.22 2.63 28.04
N ASN A 678 -0.04 2.65 28.45
CA ASN A 678 -0.80 3.89 28.50
C ASN A 678 -0.28 4.77 29.63
N GLU A 679 -0.40 6.08 29.50
CA GLU A 679 -0.15 6.96 30.66
C GLU A 679 -1.08 6.59 31.81
N ASP A 680 -0.68 6.93 33.04
CA ASP A 680 -1.35 6.56 34.30
C ASP A 680 -1.46 5.05 34.58
N GLU A 681 -0.97 4.22 33.68
CA GLU A 681 -0.84 2.79 33.87
C GLU A 681 0.62 2.41 34.20
N ARG A 682 0.82 1.17 34.58
CA ARG A 682 2.14 0.63 34.93
C ARG A 682 2.55 -0.49 34.03
N LEU A 683 3.81 -0.54 33.66
CA LEU A 683 4.40 -1.60 32.83
C LEU A 683 5.43 -2.39 33.65
N THR A 684 5.26 -3.68 33.69
CA THR A 684 6.31 -4.55 34.26
C THR A 684 7.21 -5.05 33.13
N VAL A 685 8.46 -4.63 33.14
CA VAL A 685 9.49 -5.12 32.25
C VAL A 685 9.88 -6.54 32.68
N LYS A 686 9.73 -7.46 31.76
CA LYS A 686 10.11 -8.85 31.95
C LYS A 686 11.45 -9.12 31.28
N LYS A 687 12.18 -10.07 31.79
CA LYS A 687 13.46 -10.46 31.18
C LYS A 687 13.28 -11.05 29.77
N GLU A 688 12.09 -11.58 29.47
CA GLU A 688 11.69 -12.11 28.16
C GLU A 688 11.49 -11.01 27.10
N ASP A 689 11.29 -9.77 27.53
CA ASP A 689 11.15 -8.60 26.66
C ASP A 689 12.52 -8.10 26.15
N LEU A 690 13.61 -8.65 26.70
CA LEU A 690 14.97 -8.21 26.42
C LEU A 690 15.80 -9.32 25.80
N THR A 691 16.48 -8.99 24.71
CA THR A 691 17.39 -9.90 24.05
C THR A 691 18.83 -9.55 24.43
N PHE A 692 19.56 -10.56 24.88
CA PHE A 692 20.98 -10.45 25.17
C PHE A 692 21.78 -11.19 24.11
N ALA A 693 22.94 -10.65 23.79
CA ALA A 693 23.88 -11.36 22.93
C ALA A 693 24.04 -12.80 23.46
N LEU A 694 23.99 -13.78 22.54
CA LEU A 694 24.17 -15.20 22.84
C LEU A 694 22.92 -15.95 23.31
N ASP A 695 21.72 -15.42 23.11
CA ASP A 695 20.45 -15.98 23.62
C ASP A 695 20.53 -16.34 25.13
N LEU A 696 21.25 -15.50 25.87
CA LEU A 696 21.57 -15.79 27.26
C LEU A 696 20.31 -15.66 28.13
N ALA A 697 19.85 -16.76 28.69
CA ALA A 697 18.77 -16.74 29.69
C ALA A 697 19.31 -16.07 30.97
N ILE A 698 19.00 -14.80 31.20
CA ILE A 698 19.40 -14.02 32.34
C ILE A 698 18.61 -14.40 33.60
N ASP A 699 19.22 -14.24 34.79
CA ASP A 699 18.59 -14.55 36.05
C ASP A 699 17.66 -13.40 36.48
N SER A 700 18.14 -12.17 36.39
CA SER A 700 17.38 -10.97 36.77
C SER A 700 17.78 -9.74 35.94
N VAL A 701 16.84 -8.81 35.85
CA VAL A 701 17.03 -7.44 35.39
C VAL A 701 16.81 -6.49 36.52
N THR A 702 17.66 -5.49 36.67
CA THR A 702 17.52 -4.43 37.67
C THR A 702 17.36 -3.11 36.92
N LEU A 703 16.21 -2.46 37.13
CA LEU A 703 15.95 -1.13 36.59
C LEU A 703 16.48 -0.06 37.53
N MET A 704 16.86 1.09 37.00
CA MET A 704 17.37 2.22 37.75
C MET A 704 16.46 3.43 37.58
N ALA A 705 16.45 4.32 38.56
CA ALA A 705 15.68 5.55 38.53
C ALA A 705 16.14 6.48 37.41
N GLY A 706 15.21 7.23 36.85
CA GLY A 706 15.40 8.23 35.81
C GLY A 706 14.31 9.30 35.89
N ASP A 707 14.15 10.07 34.83
CA ASP A 707 13.20 11.17 34.73
C ASP A 707 11.84 10.68 34.21
N ASN A 708 10.76 11.30 34.65
CA ASN A 708 9.37 11.09 34.24
C ASN A 708 8.78 9.70 34.58
N TYR A 709 9.37 8.99 35.54
CA TYR A 709 8.81 7.73 36.07
C TYR A 709 9.33 7.39 37.44
N THR A 710 8.63 6.50 38.12
CA THR A 710 9.03 5.83 39.37
C THR A 710 9.09 4.32 39.16
N LEU A 711 9.78 3.61 40.08
CA LEU A 711 9.97 2.16 39.96
C LEU A 711 9.39 1.42 41.20
N ASP A 712 8.72 0.30 40.91
CA ASP A 712 8.38 -0.72 41.92
C ASP A 712 8.94 -2.08 41.44
N GLY A 713 10.19 -2.39 41.85
CA GLY A 713 10.95 -3.54 41.32
C GLY A 713 11.29 -3.38 39.83
N THR A 714 10.72 -4.25 38.97
CA THR A 714 10.83 -4.16 37.53
C THR A 714 9.61 -3.52 36.87
N THR A 715 8.72 -2.92 37.67
CA THR A 715 7.57 -2.20 37.19
C THR A 715 7.91 -0.72 37.04
N VAL A 716 7.78 -0.18 35.87
CA VAL A 716 7.91 1.24 35.54
C VAL A 716 6.52 1.86 35.64
N ILE A 717 6.43 2.95 36.40
CA ILE A 717 5.21 3.72 36.60
C ILE A 717 5.52 5.12 36.03
N PRO A 718 5.02 5.48 34.88
CA PRO A 718 5.16 6.83 34.35
C PRO A 718 4.64 7.86 35.37
N ASP A 719 5.19 9.07 35.34
CA ASP A 719 4.63 10.17 36.10
C ASP A 719 3.24 10.50 35.56
N GLU A 720 2.36 11.02 36.42
CA GLU A 720 0.96 11.32 36.13
C GLU A 720 0.87 12.20 34.85
N HIS A 721 0.04 11.80 33.88
CA HIS A 721 -0.17 12.45 32.57
C HIS A 721 1.11 12.57 31.71
N PHE A 722 2.13 11.78 31.97
CA PHE A 722 3.29 11.76 31.11
C PHE A 722 3.07 10.82 29.92
N ASN A 723 3.13 11.35 28.72
CA ASN A 723 3.20 10.57 27.47
C ASN A 723 4.49 10.89 26.70
N GLY A 724 4.97 9.90 25.91
CA GLY A 724 6.24 10.01 25.20
C GLY A 724 7.16 8.83 25.39
N GLN A 725 8.46 9.02 25.20
CA GLN A 725 9.45 7.95 25.30
C GLN A 725 10.20 8.03 26.65
N LEU A 726 10.19 6.93 27.37
CA LEU A 726 11.03 6.75 28.54
C LEU A 726 12.29 5.97 28.18
N LEU A 727 13.42 6.41 28.71
CA LEU A 727 14.70 5.71 28.66
C LEU A 727 15.04 5.23 30.07
N VAL A 728 14.80 3.93 30.33
CA VAL A 728 14.98 3.34 31.66
C VAL A 728 16.33 2.64 31.74
N PRO A 729 17.30 3.17 32.50
CA PRO A 729 18.59 2.50 32.63
C PRO A 729 18.44 1.18 33.37
N ALA A 730 19.15 0.17 32.91
CA ALA A 730 19.06 -1.18 33.45
C ALA A 730 20.40 -1.91 33.47
N THR A 731 20.51 -2.91 34.31
CA THR A 731 21.55 -3.94 34.29
C THR A 731 20.91 -5.33 34.34
N ALA A 732 21.55 -6.31 33.76
CA ALA A 732 21.12 -7.70 33.80
C ALA A 732 22.16 -8.56 34.53
N THR A 733 21.73 -9.60 35.22
CA THR A 733 22.62 -10.54 35.90
C THR A 733 22.41 -11.96 35.45
N LYS A 734 23.51 -12.68 35.27
CA LYS A 734 23.54 -14.12 35.02
C LYS A 734 24.65 -14.76 35.87
N ASP A 735 24.34 -15.80 36.62
CA ASP A 735 25.32 -16.54 37.44
C ASP A 735 26.24 -15.60 38.28
N ASN A 736 25.64 -14.56 38.88
CA ASN A 736 26.33 -13.48 39.64
C ASN A 736 27.24 -12.57 38.80
N GLN A 737 27.20 -12.63 37.52
CA GLN A 737 27.85 -11.65 36.61
C GLN A 737 26.85 -10.59 36.20
N SER A 738 27.24 -9.31 36.26
CA SER A 738 26.39 -8.18 35.84
C SER A 738 26.83 -7.64 34.48
N SER A 739 25.83 -7.29 33.66
CA SER A 739 26.07 -6.55 32.42
C SER A 739 26.62 -5.14 32.69
N GLU A 740 27.16 -4.52 31.65
CA GLU A 740 27.23 -3.06 31.60
C GLU A 740 25.81 -2.48 31.62
N GLN A 741 25.69 -1.21 32.02
CA GLN A 741 24.41 -0.51 32.02
C GLN A 741 23.93 -0.28 30.58
N PHE A 742 22.65 -0.54 30.30
CA PHE A 742 21.98 -0.28 29.04
C PHE A 742 20.67 0.46 29.30
N SER A 743 20.02 0.98 28.24
CA SER A 743 18.76 1.68 28.35
C SER A 743 17.64 0.86 27.72
N ILE A 744 16.52 0.76 28.41
CA ILE A 744 15.26 0.17 27.93
C ILE A 744 14.37 1.31 27.45
N GLU A 745 13.89 1.20 26.23
CA GLU A 745 12.98 2.17 25.60
C GLU A 745 11.53 1.75 25.84
N ILE A 746 10.73 2.62 26.45
CA ILE A 746 9.30 2.38 26.71
C ILE A 746 8.51 3.53 26.11
N THR A 747 7.55 3.22 25.26
CA THR A 747 6.61 4.20 24.74
C THR A 747 5.42 4.33 25.67
N VAL A 748 5.22 5.50 26.24
CA VAL A 748 4.01 5.83 27.01
C VAL A 748 3.03 6.48 26.04
N VAL A 749 1.90 5.81 25.88
CA VAL A 749 0.85 6.20 24.93
C VAL A 749 -0.12 7.11 25.63
N ALA A 750 -0.41 8.24 25.02
CA ALA A 750 -1.42 9.16 25.51
C ALA A 750 -2.80 8.48 25.60
N VAL A 751 -3.49 8.72 26.71
CA VAL A 751 -4.88 8.31 26.95
C VAL A 751 -5.65 9.57 27.29
N ASN A 752 -6.81 9.68 26.75
CA ASN A 752 -7.63 10.85 27.02
C ASN A 752 -8.07 10.91 28.48
N ASP A 753 -7.77 12.01 29.13
CA ASP A 753 -8.22 12.36 30.47
C ASP A 753 -9.57 13.11 30.45
N GLU A 754 -10.27 13.11 31.55
CA GLU A 754 -11.50 13.88 31.67
C GLU A 754 -11.17 15.37 31.91
N PRO A 755 -11.95 16.31 31.36
CA PRO A 755 -11.71 17.73 31.58
C PRO A 755 -11.85 18.14 33.04
N THR A 756 -11.01 19.06 33.46
CA THR A 756 -11.11 19.71 34.79
C THR A 756 -12.00 20.93 34.70
N VAL A 757 -13.15 20.88 35.35
CA VAL A 757 -14.17 21.93 35.31
C VAL A 757 -14.17 22.72 36.65
N ILE A 758 -14.16 24.04 36.56
CA ILE A 758 -14.20 24.96 37.69
C ILE A 758 -15.52 25.72 37.65
N ASN A 759 -16.30 25.63 38.74
CA ASN A 759 -17.59 26.30 38.86
C ASN A 759 -17.53 27.81 38.61
N ASP A 760 -18.58 28.34 37.98
CA ASP A 760 -18.68 29.73 37.55
C ASP A 760 -19.65 30.57 38.35
N ARG A 761 -19.45 31.87 38.31
CA ARG A 761 -20.37 32.86 38.90
C ARG A 761 -20.59 34.01 37.96
N ALA A 762 -21.84 34.48 37.92
CA ALA A 762 -22.21 35.63 37.13
C ALA A 762 -23.24 36.51 37.88
N ASP A 763 -22.99 37.80 37.87
CA ASP A 763 -23.96 38.81 38.30
C ASP A 763 -24.69 39.39 37.09
N VAL A 764 -25.98 39.33 37.06
CA VAL A 764 -26.82 39.81 35.95
C VAL A 764 -27.86 40.81 36.41
N ALA A 765 -28.24 41.72 35.54
CA ALA A 765 -29.26 42.70 35.84
C ALA A 765 -30.66 42.06 35.98
N PHE A 766 -31.59 42.71 36.67
CA PHE A 766 -32.98 42.30 36.70
C PHE A 766 -33.57 42.28 35.27
N GLN A 767 -34.27 41.21 34.91
CA GLN A 767 -34.80 40.96 33.58
C GLN A 767 -33.70 40.93 32.47
N ALA A 768 -32.48 40.60 32.83
CA ALA A 768 -31.43 40.45 31.81
C ALA A 768 -31.79 39.36 30.81
N SER A 769 -31.61 39.63 29.53
CA SER A 769 -31.88 38.74 28.45
C SER A 769 -30.64 38.50 27.62
N GLN A 770 -30.44 37.27 27.18
CA GLN A 770 -29.31 36.85 26.33
C GLN A 770 -27.93 37.22 26.91
N VAL A 771 -27.74 37.03 28.21
CA VAL A 771 -26.45 37.21 28.85
C VAL A 771 -25.55 36.04 28.52
N VAL A 772 -24.40 36.29 27.93
CA VAL A 772 -23.42 35.28 27.58
C VAL A 772 -22.55 34.95 28.80
N LEU A 773 -22.58 33.71 29.22
CA LEU A 773 -21.75 33.17 30.30
C LEU A 773 -20.64 32.32 29.67
N SER A 774 -19.41 32.78 29.81
CA SER A 774 -18.23 32.11 29.21
C SER A 774 -17.70 31.04 30.16
N VAL A 775 -18.47 30.02 30.41
CA VAL A 775 -18.22 29.00 31.44
C VAL A 775 -17.00 28.12 31.18
N LEU A 776 -16.51 28.03 29.95
CA LEU A 776 -15.29 27.25 29.63
C LEU A 776 -14.00 28.06 29.85
N SER A 777 -14.07 29.30 30.32
CA SER A 777 -12.89 30.18 30.36
C SER A 777 -11.88 29.86 31.47
N ASN A 778 -12.32 29.13 32.51
CA ASN A 778 -11.54 28.68 33.68
C ASN A 778 -11.38 27.16 33.69
N ASP A 779 -12.01 26.46 32.73
CA ASP A 779 -11.89 25.03 32.57
C ASP A 779 -10.62 24.69 31.77
N SER A 780 -10.09 23.53 32.01
CA SER A 780 -8.89 23.06 31.32
C SER A 780 -8.93 21.57 31.10
N ASP A 781 -8.17 21.15 30.15
CA ASP A 781 -7.94 19.75 29.83
C ASP A 781 -6.44 19.48 29.87
N VAL A 782 -6.03 18.36 30.44
CA VAL A 782 -4.62 18.05 30.63
C VAL A 782 -3.97 17.60 29.32
N ASP A 783 -4.75 16.97 28.42
CA ASP A 783 -4.31 16.61 27.07
C ASP A 783 -4.28 17.80 26.11
N GLY A 784 -4.85 18.94 26.54
CA GLY A 784 -4.95 20.15 25.74
C GLY A 784 -6.10 20.10 24.74
N ASP A 785 -7.08 19.26 24.99
CA ASP A 785 -8.24 19.08 24.13
C ASP A 785 -9.17 20.29 24.12
N THR A 786 -9.90 20.43 23.05
CA THR A 786 -10.82 21.57 22.89
C THR A 786 -12.14 21.29 23.59
N LEU A 787 -12.33 21.98 24.71
CA LEU A 787 -13.54 21.85 25.51
C LEU A 787 -14.79 22.39 24.81
N SER A 788 -15.89 21.69 24.99
CA SER A 788 -17.21 22.07 24.48
C SER A 788 -18.31 21.75 25.51
N ILE A 789 -19.38 22.55 25.48
CA ILE A 789 -20.54 22.29 26.36
C ILE A 789 -21.44 21.28 25.68
N SER A 790 -21.61 20.11 26.28
CA SER A 790 -22.44 19.03 25.73
C SER A 790 -23.89 19.07 26.20
N SER A 791 -24.14 19.55 27.42
CA SER A 791 -25.49 19.71 27.98
C SER A 791 -25.52 20.77 29.07
N VAL A 792 -26.72 21.24 29.38
CA VAL A 792 -27.04 22.11 30.52
C VAL A 792 -28.30 21.60 31.19
N ASP A 793 -28.30 21.51 32.50
CA ASP A 793 -29.49 21.16 33.30
C ASP A 793 -29.91 22.36 34.13
N TYR A 794 -30.96 23.05 33.69
CA TYR A 794 -31.49 24.25 34.30
C TYR A 794 -32.95 24.06 34.61
N GLN A 795 -33.35 24.28 35.83
CA GLN A 795 -34.73 24.12 36.34
C GLN A 795 -35.31 25.45 36.88
N GLY A 796 -34.65 26.59 36.67
CA GLY A 796 -35.07 27.92 37.15
C GLY A 796 -36.21 28.56 36.33
N GLU A 797 -36.56 29.81 36.73
CA GLU A 797 -37.68 30.54 36.10
C GLU A 797 -37.36 31.18 34.75
N GLY A 798 -36.08 31.26 34.41
CA GLY A 798 -35.59 31.81 33.14
C GLY A 798 -35.34 30.77 32.04
N THR A 799 -34.36 31.00 31.21
CA THR A 799 -33.90 30.03 30.21
C THR A 799 -32.40 30.03 30.08
N VAL A 800 -31.81 28.85 29.92
CA VAL A 800 -30.41 28.69 29.56
C VAL A 800 -30.34 27.89 28.27
N THR A 801 -29.50 28.36 27.35
CA THR A 801 -29.28 27.67 26.08
C THR A 801 -27.78 27.62 25.76
N ILE A 802 -27.34 26.53 25.16
CA ILE A 802 -25.96 26.41 24.70
C ILE A 802 -25.77 27.22 23.41
N ALA A 803 -24.74 28.06 23.39
CA ALA A 803 -24.39 28.86 22.22
C ALA A 803 -22.86 28.72 21.97
N SER A 804 -22.50 27.74 21.19
CA SER A 804 -21.11 27.36 20.93
C SER A 804 -20.34 27.04 22.23
N ALA A 805 -19.33 27.81 22.59
CA ALA A 805 -18.49 27.61 23.78
C ALA A 805 -18.98 28.40 25.01
N SER A 806 -20.26 28.76 25.06
CA SER A 806 -20.82 29.58 26.15
C SER A 806 -22.28 29.21 26.40
N LEU A 807 -22.77 29.57 27.54
CA LEU A 807 -24.21 29.50 27.84
C LEU A 807 -24.84 30.89 27.66
N VAL A 808 -26.03 30.94 27.13
CA VAL A 808 -26.83 32.16 27.05
C VAL A 808 -27.95 32.05 28.06
N TYR A 809 -27.85 32.86 29.09
CA TYR A 809 -28.82 32.93 30.16
C TYR A 809 -29.81 34.10 29.92
N THR A 810 -31.07 33.86 30.21
CA THR A 810 -32.11 34.89 30.24
C THR A 810 -32.83 34.76 31.58
N ALA A 811 -32.80 35.79 32.37
CA ALA A 811 -33.46 35.77 33.69
C ALA A 811 -34.98 35.68 33.55
N GLY A 812 -35.63 35.00 34.48
CA GLY A 812 -37.06 34.99 34.60
C GLY A 812 -37.61 36.42 34.79
N SER A 813 -38.71 36.73 34.14
CA SER A 813 -39.25 38.13 34.06
C SER A 813 -39.61 38.72 35.40
N THR A 814 -39.73 37.92 36.44
CA THR A 814 -40.08 38.34 37.83
C THR A 814 -39.02 37.90 38.86
N PHE A 815 -38.01 37.14 38.42
CA PHE A 815 -37.02 36.57 39.29
C PHE A 815 -35.93 37.59 39.66
N SER A 816 -35.63 37.63 40.96
CA SER A 816 -34.40 38.26 41.47
C SER A 816 -33.86 37.42 42.65
N GLY A 817 -32.62 37.21 42.74
CA GLY A 817 -31.95 36.32 43.73
C GLY A 817 -30.86 35.48 43.08
N VAL A 818 -30.48 34.40 43.74
CA VAL A 818 -29.46 33.50 43.28
C VAL A 818 -30.12 32.23 42.77
N GLU A 819 -29.70 31.79 41.61
CA GLU A 819 -30.06 30.46 41.12
C GLU A 819 -28.80 29.75 40.63
N THR A 820 -28.80 28.43 40.72
CA THR A 820 -27.69 27.58 40.29
C THR A 820 -28.19 26.55 39.29
N PHE A 821 -27.34 26.20 38.33
CA PHE A 821 -27.61 25.11 37.38
C PHE A 821 -26.29 24.49 36.98
N SER A 822 -26.35 23.27 36.44
CA SER A 822 -25.16 22.54 36.01
C SER A 822 -25.03 22.52 34.51
N TYR A 823 -23.80 22.45 34.04
CA TYR A 823 -23.45 22.20 32.66
C TYR A 823 -22.43 21.10 32.54
N THR A 824 -22.46 20.33 31.45
CA THR A 824 -21.51 19.27 31.21
C THR A 824 -20.56 19.71 30.10
N VAL A 825 -19.28 19.61 30.39
CA VAL A 825 -18.18 19.85 29.45
C VAL A 825 -17.75 18.52 28.86
N SER A 826 -17.45 18.50 27.60
CA SER A 826 -16.82 17.38 26.90
C SER A 826 -15.56 17.85 26.20
N ASP A 827 -14.53 17.02 26.25
CA ASP A 827 -13.27 17.17 25.54
C ASP A 827 -13.37 16.82 24.04
N GLY A 828 -14.43 16.10 23.65
CA GLY A 828 -14.63 15.62 22.27
C GLY A 828 -13.99 14.25 21.98
N ASN A 829 -13.21 13.72 22.92
CA ASN A 829 -12.48 12.46 22.81
C ASN A 829 -13.02 11.36 23.73
N GLY A 830 -14.05 11.65 24.52
CA GLY A 830 -14.80 10.68 25.32
C GLY A 830 -14.92 10.99 26.79
N GLY A 831 -14.11 11.92 27.30
CA GLY A 831 -14.17 12.44 28.65
C GLY A 831 -15.27 13.51 28.81
N SER A 832 -15.79 13.63 30.01
CA SER A 832 -16.73 14.67 30.36
C SER A 832 -16.78 14.95 31.87
N ALA A 833 -16.89 16.21 32.21
CA ALA A 833 -17.05 16.67 33.61
C ALA A 833 -18.19 17.67 33.71
N THR A 834 -18.70 17.84 34.95
CA THR A 834 -19.86 18.70 35.18
C THR A 834 -19.45 19.84 36.11
N GLY A 835 -19.76 21.08 35.70
CA GLY A 835 -19.61 22.28 36.49
C GLY A 835 -20.94 22.87 36.89
N GLU A 836 -20.93 23.74 37.87
CA GLU A 836 -22.09 24.53 38.30
C GLU A 836 -21.89 26.00 38.00
N VAL A 837 -22.95 26.65 37.63
CA VAL A 837 -23.02 28.10 37.43
C VAL A 837 -23.96 28.71 38.51
N GLU A 838 -23.43 29.64 39.30
CA GLU A 838 -24.23 30.42 40.21
C GLU A 838 -24.52 31.78 39.54
N VAL A 839 -25.78 32.08 39.25
CA VAL A 839 -26.20 33.38 38.71
C VAL A 839 -26.95 34.18 39.76
N THR A 840 -26.43 35.37 40.04
CA THR A 840 -27.08 36.32 40.89
C THR A 840 -27.84 37.37 40.05
N VAL A 841 -29.15 37.33 40.09
CA VAL A 841 -30.01 38.31 39.40
C VAL A 841 -30.31 39.48 40.33
N ALA A 842 -29.94 40.69 39.91
CA ALA A 842 -30.11 41.92 40.73
C ALA A 842 -31.62 42.17 41.05
N ALA A 843 -31.84 42.85 42.13
CA ALA A 843 -33.21 43.27 42.53
C ALA A 843 -33.81 44.25 41.51
N ALA A 844 -35.13 44.17 41.32
CA ALA A 844 -35.86 45.09 40.48
C ALA A 844 -35.59 46.55 40.81
N PRO A 845 -35.34 47.45 39.87
CA PRO A 845 -35.15 48.85 40.13
C PRO A 845 -36.35 49.43 40.81
N VAL A 846 -36.15 50.10 41.97
CA VAL A 846 -37.20 50.90 42.61
C VAL A 846 -37.33 52.23 41.90
N GLU A 847 -38.53 52.47 41.34
CA GLU A 847 -38.81 53.72 40.64
C GLU A 847 -38.71 54.93 41.65
N PRO A 848 -37.98 55.99 41.38
CA PRO A 848 -38.00 57.17 42.20
C PRO A 848 -39.22 58.05 41.84
N ASP A 849 -39.90 58.51 42.93
CA ASP A 849 -41.05 59.39 42.95
C ASP A 849 -40.76 60.70 42.18
N PRO A 850 -41.65 61.32 41.44
CA PRO A 850 -41.34 62.45 40.56
C PRO A 850 -41.26 63.77 41.32
N GLU A 851 -40.16 64.50 41.26
CA GLU A 851 -40.08 65.87 41.61
C GLU A 851 -40.43 66.81 40.45
N PRO A 852 -40.97 68.04 40.80
CA PRO A 852 -41.69 68.86 39.82
C PRO A 852 -40.74 69.75 38.96
N LEU A 853 -41.21 70.04 37.82
CA LEU A 853 -40.60 70.96 36.82
C LEU A 853 -40.28 72.37 37.31
N PRO A 854 -39.25 73.05 36.74
CA PRO A 854 -39.38 74.42 36.34
C PRO A 854 -39.12 74.72 34.84
N GLU A 855 -39.82 75.73 34.38
CA GLU A 855 -39.92 76.24 33.02
C GLU A 855 -38.61 76.86 32.47
N PRO A 856 -38.59 77.11 31.12
CA PRO A 856 -37.38 77.34 30.37
C PRO A 856 -36.96 78.74 30.17
N PRO A 857 -35.83 79.07 29.61
CA PRO A 857 -35.83 79.97 28.45
C PRO A 857 -34.86 79.74 27.32
N ALA A 858 -35.41 79.89 26.18
CA ALA A 858 -34.99 80.68 24.97
C ALA A 858 -33.64 80.35 24.28
N GLN A 859 -33.84 79.81 23.11
CA GLN A 859 -33.31 80.23 21.78
C GLN A 859 -31.92 80.87 21.58
N SER A 860 -31.16 80.26 20.68
CA SER A 860 -30.79 80.86 19.37
C SER A 860 -29.97 79.83 18.51
N LEU A 861 -30.52 79.53 17.36
CA LEU A 861 -30.04 79.83 16.00
C LEU A 861 -28.48 79.77 15.86
N ASP A 862 -27.86 79.07 15.07
CA ASP A 862 -27.89 79.13 13.61
C ASP A 862 -27.07 78.04 12.92
N ASN A 863 -27.57 77.60 11.84
CA ASN A 863 -26.98 77.34 10.56
C ASN A 863 -25.78 76.41 10.36
N GLY A 864 -26.07 75.45 9.58
CA GLY A 864 -25.33 75.29 8.27
C GLY A 864 -24.70 74.00 7.91
N GLY A 865 -25.34 73.34 7.02
CA GLY A 865 -24.73 72.99 5.78
C GLY A 865 -24.40 71.49 5.54
N SER A 866 -25.37 70.93 4.94
CA SER A 866 -25.25 70.03 3.74
C SER A 866 -24.09 69.02 3.56
N GLY A 867 -24.51 67.87 3.33
CA GLY A 867 -24.20 67.25 2.04
C GLY A 867 -23.40 65.97 2.00
N GLY A 868 -23.98 64.96 1.49
CA GLY A 868 -23.25 64.07 0.66
C GLY A 868 -23.21 62.56 1.03
N THR A 869 -24.23 61.91 0.55
CA THR A 869 -24.17 60.46 0.24
C THR A 869 -22.92 60.06 -0.46
N LEU A 870 -22.37 58.83 -0.16
CA LEU A 870 -22.11 57.87 -1.22
C LEU A 870 -21.72 56.49 -0.65
N PHE A 871 -22.33 55.52 -1.31
CA PHE A 871 -22.13 54.07 -1.14
C PHE A 871 -20.68 53.65 -1.28
N GLY A 872 -20.21 52.74 -0.42
CA GLY A 872 -19.00 51.96 -0.58
C GLY A 872 -19.30 50.49 -0.40
N VAL A 873 -19.21 49.78 -1.50
CA VAL A 873 -19.39 48.33 -1.58
C VAL A 873 -18.15 47.64 -1.03
N LEU A 874 -18.29 46.82 -0.03
CA LEU A 874 -17.21 46.05 0.60
C LEU A 874 -17.10 44.69 -0.06
N TRP A 875 -15.94 44.31 -0.62
CA TRP A 875 -15.60 43.01 -1.13
C TRP A 875 -14.58 42.33 -0.23
N ILE A 876 -14.81 41.10 0.17
CA ILE A 876 -13.89 40.29 0.98
C ILE A 876 -13.38 39.09 0.19
N VAL A 877 -12.07 38.97 0.01
CA VAL A 877 -11.37 37.82 -0.60
C VAL A 877 -10.45 37.18 0.44
N ILE A 878 -10.66 35.90 0.74
CA ILE A 878 -9.76 35.11 1.61
C ILE A 878 -8.83 34.28 0.73
N LEU A 879 -7.53 34.59 0.82
CA LEU A 879 -6.46 33.80 0.22
C LEU A 879 -5.70 33.07 1.34
N CYS A 880 -5.70 31.76 1.34
CA CYS A 880 -4.79 30.98 2.17
C CYS A 880 -3.40 30.99 1.55
N CYS A 881 -2.47 31.73 2.17
CA CYS A 881 -1.06 31.69 1.81
C CYS A 881 -0.28 30.96 2.90
N GLY A 882 0.31 29.83 2.53
CA GLY A 882 1.25 29.11 3.38
C GLY A 882 2.52 29.95 3.62
N ILE A 883 2.88 30.13 4.88
CA ILE A 883 4.12 30.78 5.28
C ILE A 883 5.23 29.73 5.34
N ARG A 884 6.15 29.77 4.38
CA ARG A 884 7.47 29.14 4.48
C ARG A 884 8.39 30.07 5.30
N LEU A 885 8.77 29.64 6.48
CA LEU A 885 9.88 30.23 7.22
C LEU A 885 11.21 29.70 6.66
N GLY A 886 11.88 30.53 5.90
CA GLY A 886 13.25 30.29 5.46
C GLY A 886 14.24 30.63 6.56
N ALA A 887 14.96 29.65 7.07
CA ALA A 887 16.11 29.84 7.92
C ALA A 887 17.35 30.15 7.06
N LYS A 888 17.90 31.37 7.19
CA LYS A 888 19.23 31.73 6.68
C LYS A 888 20.31 31.06 7.53
N LYS A 889 21.10 30.18 6.94
CA LYS A 889 22.41 29.77 7.47
C LYS A 889 23.47 30.83 7.12
N TYR A 890 24.15 31.32 8.14
CA TYR A 890 25.47 31.91 7.99
C TYR A 890 26.54 30.82 8.14
N GLY A 891 27.58 30.91 7.29
CA GLY A 891 28.60 29.93 7.10
C GLY A 891 29.73 29.93 8.13
N ARG A 892 30.36 28.84 8.14
CA ARG A 892 31.83 28.65 7.92
C ARG A 892 32.01 27.19 7.55
#